data_edbb087b6c1b56af37febdae53a0648e
#
_entry.id   edbb087b6c1b56af37febdae53a0648e
#
_cell.length_a   1.000
_cell.length_b   1.000
_cell.length_c   1.000
_cell.angle_alpha   90.00
_cell.angle_beta   90.00
_cell.angle_gamma   90.00
#
_symmetry.space_group_name_H-M   'P 1'
#
loop_
_entity.id
_entity.type
_entity.pdbx_description
1 polymer ?
#
loop_
_entity_poly.entity_id
_entity_poly.type
_entity_poly.pdbx_seq_one_letter_code
_entity_poly.pdbx_strand_id
1 'polypeptide(L)'
;MTRSHLHKFGGSSLADADCYRRVAHILLTHGQSDDLVVVSAAGKTTNFLYKLLTLRDSGQLWQEELQVLISYQQTLIEQLLSNELARDLRERLSTDKSQLVSLLSLEQRNDYQLNQVVSFGERWSARLMAALLREMGVTATHVDACSILVADEGAIPNILVAQSREKVQALLALHPQERLVITGFICANRHGDTLLLGRNGSDFSATLIASLADIERVTIWTDVEGVFNADPNKINDAKLLKSMSLAEADRLARLGSPVLHSRTLQPLFNTHVSLAVRSSYASHTDFTLIAPLSSSASAPVVTNLNEVVLFSFKMNADIEPLLTILDNVGITPLAYWSLAQNKIELALTLECQKQVQALLTQYSSEFGIDELSAQTDLGLVALVSADAHHFRRSFARLLSRDAKPVYQDSLSLVTLVPQAQVSLLTQKVHRRCAGPRMRIGVLLLGVGNIGEAWIDLFKRASPALDHELEATVELVGLVGSKKALISNDGINLEQWQQDYQQHGIEWDYDKLFDQLALLSCDEIVALDISASAALTLQYPELFARGIHVVSANKLAGSGPLPFYRELKLQLSNRRLFWRYNASCGAGLPIQHALNDLRNSGDTIEAVGGIFSGTLCWLFENYDGSKPFSELVLHARSLGITE
;
A
#
# COMPACT_ATOMS: atom_id res chain seq x y z
N MET A 1 34.16 -3.15 17.46
CA MET A 1 32.90 -2.41 17.41
C MET A 1 32.18 -2.81 16.13
N THR A 2 30.97 -3.28 16.21
CA THR A 2 30.14 -3.61 15.03
C THR A 2 29.65 -2.30 14.42
N ARG A 3 29.86 -2.12 13.13
CA ARG A 3 29.31 -0.98 12.38
C ARG A 3 27.79 -1.10 12.34
N SER A 4 27.07 -0.01 12.56
CA SER A 4 25.62 -0.06 12.73
C SER A 4 24.82 0.18 11.43
N HIS A 5 25.41 0.94 10.48
CA HIS A 5 24.69 1.41 9.29
C HIS A 5 25.42 1.20 7.98
N LEU A 6 24.64 0.93 6.93
CA LEU A 6 25.04 1.01 5.53
C LEU A 6 24.07 1.91 4.77
N HIS A 7 24.58 2.90 4.05
CA HIS A 7 23.81 3.80 3.20
C HIS A 7 24.02 3.47 1.72
N LYS A 8 22.95 3.34 0.95
CA LYS A 8 23.02 3.15 -0.51
C LYS A 8 22.39 4.32 -1.23
N PHE A 9 23.10 4.85 -2.23
CA PHE A 9 22.62 5.92 -3.10
C PHE A 9 22.53 5.47 -4.56
N GLY A 10 21.38 5.70 -5.20
CA GLY A 10 21.14 5.41 -6.59
C GLY A 10 21.73 6.47 -7.53
N GLY A 11 21.78 6.16 -8.83
CA GLY A 11 22.34 7.07 -9.84
C GLY A 11 21.62 8.42 -9.94
N SER A 12 20.31 8.46 -9.74
CA SER A 12 19.53 9.73 -9.69
C SER A 12 19.95 10.63 -8.53
N SER A 13 20.33 10.05 -7.39
CA SER A 13 20.87 10.79 -6.24
C SER A 13 22.29 11.30 -6.44
N LEU A 14 22.98 10.91 -7.53
CA LEU A 14 24.35 11.21 -7.88
C LEU A 14 24.45 11.82 -9.30
N ALA A 15 23.38 12.45 -9.78
CA ALA A 15 23.28 12.89 -11.18
C ALA A 15 24.11 14.15 -11.50
N ASP A 16 24.41 14.98 -10.54
CA ASP A 16 25.16 16.24 -10.71
C ASP A 16 25.90 16.61 -9.42
N ALA A 17 26.64 17.70 -9.43
CA ALA A 17 27.41 18.16 -8.30
C ALA A 17 26.54 18.50 -7.08
N ASP A 18 25.35 19.05 -7.27
CA ASP A 18 24.44 19.39 -6.17
C ASP A 18 23.85 18.12 -5.53
N CYS A 19 23.59 17.11 -6.34
CA CYS A 19 23.23 15.77 -5.89
C CYS A 19 24.34 15.15 -5.01
N TYR A 20 25.59 15.20 -5.44
CA TYR A 20 26.74 14.73 -4.65
C TYR A 20 26.90 15.49 -3.32
N ARG A 21 26.78 16.83 -3.33
CA ARG A 21 26.82 17.64 -2.10
C ARG A 21 25.71 17.26 -1.14
N ARG A 22 24.49 17.06 -1.65
CA ARG A 22 23.34 16.61 -0.85
C ARG A 22 23.60 15.25 -0.23
N VAL A 23 24.10 14.27 -0.99
CA VAL A 23 24.46 12.95 -0.47
C VAL A 23 25.54 13.05 0.60
N ALA A 24 26.59 13.82 0.37
CA ALA A 24 27.63 14.05 1.38
C ALA A 24 27.04 14.67 2.64
N HIS A 25 26.14 15.65 2.53
CA HIS A 25 25.45 16.25 3.67
C HIS A 25 24.56 15.23 4.42
N ILE A 26 23.82 14.37 3.72
CA ILE A 26 23.06 13.28 4.32
C ILE A 26 23.97 12.37 5.15
N LEU A 27 25.12 11.98 4.59
CA LEU A 27 26.09 11.13 5.27
C LEU A 27 26.69 11.81 6.53
N LEU A 28 26.82 13.11 6.54
CA LEU A 28 27.30 13.86 7.71
C LEU A 28 26.23 14.01 8.78
N THR A 29 24.96 14.14 8.40
CA THR A 29 23.86 14.44 9.33
C THR A 29 23.15 13.18 9.86
N HIS A 30 23.07 12.13 9.08
CA HIS A 30 22.36 10.88 9.40
C HIS A 30 23.28 9.67 9.58
N GLY A 31 24.56 9.79 9.22
CA GLY A 31 25.53 8.71 9.32
C GLY A 31 26.55 8.91 10.45
N GLN A 32 27.20 7.81 10.83
CA GLN A 32 28.37 7.78 11.73
C GLN A 32 29.66 7.75 10.92
N SER A 33 30.80 8.05 11.58
CA SER A 33 32.09 8.13 10.90
C SER A 33 32.58 6.85 10.23
N ASP A 34 32.10 5.72 10.68
CA ASP A 34 32.46 4.37 10.24
C ASP A 34 31.39 3.67 9.41
N ASP A 35 30.29 4.33 9.06
CA ASP A 35 29.24 3.74 8.22
C ASP A 35 29.76 3.35 6.85
N LEU A 36 29.18 2.26 6.30
CA LEU A 36 29.42 1.86 4.92
C LEU A 36 28.53 2.64 3.96
N VAL A 37 29.07 2.91 2.77
CA VAL A 37 28.34 3.61 1.72
C VAL A 37 28.46 2.81 0.43
N VAL A 38 27.34 2.47 -0.19
CA VAL A 38 27.30 1.85 -1.52
C VAL A 38 26.77 2.86 -2.51
N VAL A 39 27.47 3.08 -3.61
CA VAL A 39 27.07 4.04 -4.64
C VAL A 39 26.88 3.36 -5.99
N SER A 40 25.89 3.81 -6.73
CA SER A 40 25.71 3.51 -8.14
C SER A 40 26.54 4.46 -9.00
N ALA A 41 26.66 4.19 -10.30
CA ALA A 41 27.21 5.13 -11.27
C ALA A 41 26.45 6.47 -11.25
N ALA A 42 27.16 7.57 -11.50
CA ALA A 42 26.61 8.92 -11.53
C ALA A 42 25.59 9.09 -12.66
N GLY A 43 24.37 9.52 -12.33
CA GLY A 43 23.31 9.83 -13.28
C GLY A 43 23.04 8.67 -14.26
N LYS A 44 23.22 8.93 -15.56
CA LYS A 44 22.99 7.98 -16.65
C LYS A 44 24.28 7.34 -17.19
N THR A 45 25.38 7.39 -16.44
CA THR A 45 26.71 6.90 -16.87
C THR A 45 26.68 5.45 -17.37
N THR A 46 26.00 4.55 -16.65
CA THR A 46 25.88 3.13 -17.05
C THR A 46 25.17 3.00 -18.42
N ASN A 47 24.13 3.80 -18.68
CA ASN A 47 23.45 3.81 -19.98
C ASN A 47 24.36 4.33 -21.10
N PHE A 48 25.19 5.34 -20.83
CA PHE A 48 26.19 5.82 -21.79
C PHE A 48 27.22 4.77 -22.12
N LEU A 49 27.71 4.02 -21.12
CA LEU A 49 28.66 2.93 -21.33
C LEU A 49 28.07 1.79 -22.19
N TYR A 50 26.82 1.39 -21.95
CA TYR A 50 26.12 0.46 -22.83
C TYR A 50 25.92 1.03 -24.25
N LYS A 51 25.61 2.32 -24.37
CA LYS A 51 25.49 2.98 -25.67
C LYS A 51 26.80 2.94 -26.46
N LEU A 52 27.95 3.18 -25.82
CA LEU A 52 29.27 3.06 -26.45
C LEU A 52 29.50 1.67 -27.01
N LEU A 53 29.16 0.61 -26.28
CA LEU A 53 29.24 -0.78 -26.74
C LEU A 53 28.36 -1.00 -27.97
N THR A 54 27.11 -0.56 -27.92
CA THR A 54 26.14 -0.68 -29.03
C THR A 54 26.62 0.03 -30.29
N LEU A 55 27.10 1.28 -30.16
CA LEU A 55 27.65 2.05 -31.29
C LEU A 55 28.86 1.35 -31.92
N ARG A 56 29.76 0.87 -31.08
CA ARG A 56 30.95 0.13 -31.55
C ARG A 56 30.58 -1.16 -32.30
N ASP A 57 29.64 -1.93 -31.75
CA ASP A 57 29.22 -3.21 -32.33
C ASP A 57 28.43 -3.05 -33.64
N SER A 58 27.73 -1.90 -33.79
CA SER A 58 27.08 -1.51 -35.04
C SER A 58 28.01 -0.82 -36.04
N GLY A 59 29.30 -0.68 -35.75
CA GLY A 59 30.30 -0.02 -36.63
C GLY A 59 30.14 1.51 -36.71
N GLN A 60 29.41 2.12 -35.76
CA GLN A 60 29.23 3.56 -35.70
C GLN A 60 30.34 4.25 -34.90
N LEU A 61 30.45 5.57 -35.08
CA LEU A 61 31.44 6.40 -34.37
C LEU A 61 31.03 6.54 -32.90
N TRP A 62 31.83 6.01 -31.98
CA TRP A 62 31.63 6.05 -30.54
C TRP A 62 32.51 7.08 -29.82
N GLN A 63 33.54 7.59 -30.52
CA GLN A 63 34.56 8.49 -29.92
C GLN A 63 33.95 9.82 -29.41
N GLU A 64 33.02 10.39 -30.14
CA GLU A 64 32.34 11.62 -29.72
C GLU A 64 31.52 11.40 -28.46
N GLU A 65 30.77 10.32 -28.39
CA GLU A 65 29.97 9.96 -27.21
C GLU A 65 30.86 9.69 -25.99
N LEU A 66 32.01 9.03 -26.20
CA LEU A 66 33.00 8.86 -25.13
C LEU A 66 33.53 10.20 -24.63
N GLN A 67 33.79 11.15 -25.52
CA GLN A 67 34.26 12.49 -25.12
C GLN A 67 33.19 13.21 -24.29
N VAL A 68 31.91 13.13 -24.64
CA VAL A 68 30.80 13.68 -23.86
C VAL A 68 30.78 13.07 -22.45
N LEU A 69 30.89 11.76 -22.34
CA LEU A 69 30.92 11.04 -21.06
C LEU A 69 32.09 11.46 -20.18
N ILE A 70 33.30 11.53 -20.75
CA ILE A 70 34.50 11.95 -20.02
C ILE A 70 34.39 13.42 -19.58
N SER A 71 33.88 14.32 -20.46
CA SER A 71 33.66 15.73 -20.11
C SER A 71 32.69 15.88 -18.95
N TYR A 72 31.60 15.07 -18.92
CA TYR A 72 30.67 15.05 -17.80
C TYR A 72 31.38 14.63 -16.48
N GLN A 73 32.20 13.60 -16.47
CA GLN A 73 32.97 13.17 -15.29
C GLN A 73 33.98 14.24 -14.85
N GLN A 74 34.66 14.90 -15.81
CA GLN A 74 35.58 16.00 -15.52
C GLN A 74 34.86 17.19 -14.87
N THR A 75 33.69 17.55 -15.38
CA THR A 75 32.86 18.63 -14.82
C THR A 75 32.48 18.35 -13.37
N LEU A 76 32.07 17.09 -13.06
CA LEU A 76 31.76 16.69 -11.67
C LEU A 76 32.98 16.86 -10.74
N ILE A 77 34.16 16.39 -11.20
CA ILE A 77 35.41 16.52 -10.43
C ILE A 77 35.73 18.00 -10.14
N GLU A 78 35.65 18.86 -11.16
CA GLU A 78 36.00 20.28 -11.07
C GLU A 78 35.03 21.07 -10.19
N GLN A 79 33.75 20.72 -10.20
CA GLN A 79 32.72 21.39 -9.39
C GLN A 79 32.72 20.97 -7.92
N LEU A 80 33.29 19.79 -7.59
CA LEU A 80 33.18 19.19 -6.27
C LEU A 80 34.49 19.24 -5.46
N LEU A 81 35.65 19.31 -6.08
CA LEU A 81 36.91 19.09 -5.42
C LEU A 81 37.89 20.28 -5.63
N SER A 82 38.70 20.54 -4.64
CA SER A 82 39.81 21.49 -4.69
C SER A 82 41.02 20.91 -5.45
N ASN A 83 42.01 21.77 -5.69
CA ASN A 83 43.08 21.56 -6.68
C ASN A 83 43.87 20.25 -6.58
N GLU A 84 44.18 19.73 -5.38
CA GLU A 84 44.98 18.51 -5.24
C GLU A 84 44.21 17.22 -5.50
N LEU A 85 43.08 17.08 -4.83
CA LEU A 85 42.20 15.89 -5.01
C LEU A 85 41.63 15.85 -6.43
N ALA A 86 41.28 17.00 -6.98
CA ALA A 86 40.81 17.09 -8.36
C ALA A 86 41.87 16.64 -9.38
N ARG A 87 43.16 16.98 -9.15
CA ARG A 87 44.26 16.57 -10.01
C ARG A 87 44.44 15.05 -10.01
N ASP A 88 44.52 14.43 -8.83
CA ASP A 88 44.66 12.96 -8.70
C ASP A 88 43.52 12.23 -9.45
N LEU A 89 42.26 12.64 -9.24
CA LEU A 89 41.14 12.02 -9.92
C LEU A 89 41.10 12.24 -11.43
N ARG A 90 41.55 13.39 -11.93
CA ARG A 90 41.66 13.64 -13.39
C ARG A 90 42.74 12.77 -14.02
N GLU A 91 43.87 12.57 -13.36
CA GLU A 91 44.94 11.67 -13.84
C GLU A 91 44.43 10.22 -13.92
N ARG A 92 43.72 9.76 -12.88
CA ARG A 92 43.06 8.44 -12.88
C ARG A 92 42.02 8.30 -13.96
N LEU A 93 41.16 9.31 -14.14
CA LEU A 93 40.14 9.35 -15.21
C LEU A 93 40.78 9.27 -16.59
N SER A 94 41.94 9.93 -16.81
CA SER A 94 42.70 9.85 -18.07
C SER A 94 43.22 8.44 -18.31
N THR A 95 43.73 7.76 -17.28
CA THR A 95 44.17 6.36 -17.35
C THR A 95 42.99 5.45 -17.68
N ASP A 96 41.86 5.60 -16.98
CA ASP A 96 40.65 4.82 -17.21
C ASP A 96 40.10 5.06 -18.63
N LYS A 97 40.14 6.30 -19.15
CA LYS A 97 39.78 6.62 -20.53
C LYS A 97 40.64 5.86 -21.52
N SER A 98 41.96 5.80 -21.31
CA SER A 98 42.89 5.06 -22.19
C SER A 98 42.59 3.55 -22.18
N GLN A 99 42.29 2.99 -21.02
CA GLN A 99 41.90 1.59 -20.89
C GLN A 99 40.52 1.33 -21.56
N LEU A 100 39.57 2.23 -21.40
CA LEU A 100 38.26 2.14 -22.04
C LEU A 100 38.38 2.19 -23.57
N VAL A 101 39.21 3.09 -24.13
CA VAL A 101 39.52 3.14 -25.55
C VAL A 101 40.13 1.83 -26.03
N SER A 102 41.09 1.24 -25.28
CA SER A 102 41.68 -0.04 -25.62
C SER A 102 40.62 -1.16 -25.69
N LEU A 103 39.72 -1.24 -24.70
CA LEU A 103 38.67 -2.25 -24.67
C LEU A 103 37.65 -2.05 -25.82
N LEU A 104 37.27 -0.82 -26.11
CA LEU A 104 36.35 -0.51 -27.22
C LEU A 104 36.98 -0.75 -28.59
N SER A 105 38.31 -0.70 -28.73
CA SER A 105 39.03 -0.91 -29.99
C SER A 105 39.24 -2.38 -30.33
N LEU A 106 38.99 -3.33 -29.43
CA LEU A 106 39.10 -4.77 -29.71
C LEU A 106 38.08 -5.16 -30.78
N GLU A 107 38.52 -6.02 -31.73
CA GLU A 107 37.63 -6.56 -32.77
C GLU A 107 36.55 -7.44 -32.20
N GLN A 108 36.93 -8.31 -31.28
CA GLN A 108 36.01 -9.17 -30.49
C GLN A 108 36.25 -8.96 -29.01
N ARG A 109 35.21 -8.96 -28.24
CA ARG A 109 35.21 -8.84 -26.77
C ARG A 109 34.49 -10.04 -26.17
N ASN A 110 35.05 -10.59 -25.12
CA ASN A 110 34.35 -11.55 -24.27
C ASN A 110 33.46 -10.80 -23.25
N ASP A 111 32.58 -11.53 -22.57
CA ASP A 111 31.64 -10.98 -21.61
C ASP A 111 32.33 -10.23 -20.45
N TYR A 112 33.50 -10.67 -20.00
CA TYR A 112 34.28 -10.00 -18.95
C TYR A 112 34.76 -8.62 -19.36
N GLN A 113 35.21 -8.49 -20.61
CA GLN A 113 35.63 -7.21 -21.18
C GLN A 113 34.45 -6.24 -21.35
N LEU A 114 33.27 -6.76 -21.74
CA LEU A 114 32.05 -5.97 -21.78
C LEU A 114 31.66 -5.49 -20.36
N ASN A 115 31.68 -6.39 -19.39
CA ASN A 115 31.41 -6.06 -17.98
C ASN A 115 32.41 -5.05 -17.42
N GLN A 116 33.68 -5.15 -17.79
CA GLN A 116 34.70 -4.19 -17.40
C GLN A 116 34.41 -2.79 -17.93
N VAL A 117 33.99 -2.65 -19.19
CA VAL A 117 33.55 -1.36 -19.75
C VAL A 117 32.43 -0.75 -18.90
N VAL A 118 31.40 -1.51 -18.61
CA VAL A 118 30.25 -1.02 -17.86
C VAL A 118 30.61 -0.65 -16.42
N SER A 119 31.54 -1.36 -15.79
CA SER A 119 31.94 -1.17 -14.39
C SER A 119 32.64 0.15 -14.09
N PHE A 120 33.15 0.87 -15.10
CA PHE A 120 33.81 2.17 -14.88
C PHE A 120 32.88 3.20 -14.20
N GLY A 121 31.59 3.16 -14.49
CA GLY A 121 30.63 4.10 -13.91
C GLY A 121 30.62 4.09 -12.39
N GLU A 122 30.53 2.91 -11.80
CA GLU A 122 30.53 2.71 -10.35
C GLU A 122 31.89 3.05 -9.72
N ARG A 123 32.97 2.68 -10.40
CA ARG A 123 34.34 3.00 -9.96
C ARG A 123 34.57 4.50 -9.90
N TRP A 124 34.16 5.26 -10.93
CA TRP A 124 34.27 6.71 -10.94
C TRP A 124 33.45 7.35 -9.81
N SER A 125 32.21 6.90 -9.65
CA SER A 125 31.31 7.40 -8.63
C SER A 125 31.84 7.16 -7.20
N ALA A 126 32.33 5.96 -6.91
CA ALA A 126 32.87 5.63 -5.60
C ALA A 126 34.13 6.44 -5.26
N ARG A 127 35.04 6.61 -6.21
CA ARG A 127 36.24 7.43 -6.06
C ARG A 127 35.91 8.89 -5.82
N LEU A 128 34.97 9.45 -6.60
CA LEU A 128 34.53 10.83 -6.48
C LEU A 128 33.85 11.10 -5.13
N MET A 129 32.93 10.23 -4.70
CA MET A 129 32.28 10.38 -3.40
C MET A 129 33.27 10.27 -2.23
N ALA A 130 34.21 9.33 -2.27
CA ALA A 130 35.24 9.20 -1.24
C ALA A 130 36.15 10.44 -1.21
N ALA A 131 36.50 11.00 -2.37
CA ALA A 131 37.29 12.24 -2.44
C ALA A 131 36.51 13.46 -1.90
N LEU A 132 35.22 13.57 -2.22
CA LEU A 132 34.35 14.63 -1.71
C LEU A 132 34.21 14.57 -0.18
N LEU A 133 34.06 13.39 0.39
CA LEU A 133 34.02 13.22 1.84
C LEU A 133 35.32 13.61 2.50
N ARG A 134 36.48 13.31 1.89
CA ARG A 134 37.80 13.75 2.35
C ARG A 134 37.96 15.28 2.26
N GLU A 135 37.46 15.89 1.19
CA GLU A 135 37.42 17.36 1.06
C GLU A 135 36.62 18.02 2.21
N MET A 136 35.57 17.31 2.69
CA MET A 136 34.77 17.75 3.85
C MET A 136 35.34 17.33 5.22
N GLY A 137 36.56 16.81 5.27
CA GLY A 137 37.27 16.45 6.51
C GLY A 137 36.92 15.07 7.08
N VAL A 138 36.24 14.20 6.32
CA VAL A 138 35.92 12.84 6.74
C VAL A 138 36.96 11.86 6.23
N THR A 139 37.48 11.00 7.11
CA THR A 139 38.35 9.89 6.68
C THR A 139 37.53 8.90 5.88
N ALA A 140 37.74 8.85 4.55
CA ALA A 140 36.97 8.01 3.65
C ALA A 140 37.86 7.33 2.61
N THR A 141 37.60 6.05 2.34
CA THR A 141 38.33 5.24 1.37
C THR A 141 37.33 4.61 0.38
N HIS A 142 37.65 4.67 -0.92
CA HIS A 142 36.87 3.96 -1.94
C HIS A 142 37.29 2.48 -1.99
N VAL A 143 36.32 1.61 -2.22
CA VAL A 143 36.51 0.16 -2.32
C VAL A 143 35.86 -0.35 -3.62
N ASP A 144 36.61 -1.06 -4.43
CA ASP A 144 36.05 -1.80 -5.57
C ASP A 144 35.42 -3.11 -5.07
N ALA A 145 34.13 -3.31 -5.28
CA ALA A 145 33.42 -4.49 -4.82
C ALA A 145 33.94 -5.80 -5.45
N CYS A 146 34.62 -5.74 -6.59
CA CYS A 146 35.33 -6.91 -7.17
C CYS A 146 36.40 -7.45 -6.24
N SER A 147 36.95 -6.67 -5.30
CA SER A 147 37.94 -7.14 -4.32
C SER A 147 37.32 -7.92 -3.16
N ILE A 148 36.02 -7.73 -2.88
CA ILE A 148 35.33 -8.29 -1.70
C ILE A 148 34.16 -9.21 -2.01
N LEU A 149 33.53 -9.10 -3.17
CA LEU A 149 32.43 -9.96 -3.59
C LEU A 149 32.89 -10.94 -4.66
N VAL A 150 32.77 -12.22 -4.34
CA VAL A 150 33.14 -13.33 -5.24
C VAL A 150 31.90 -14.09 -5.66
N ALA A 151 31.75 -14.39 -6.94
CA ALA A 151 30.62 -15.13 -7.48
C ALA A 151 31.05 -16.23 -8.43
N ASP A 152 30.23 -17.27 -8.54
CA ASP A 152 30.31 -18.21 -9.67
C ASP A 152 29.59 -17.63 -10.89
N GLU A 153 30.04 -18.07 -12.07
CA GLU A 153 29.50 -17.61 -13.34
C GLU A 153 28.12 -18.21 -13.62
N GLY A 154 27.29 -17.44 -14.30
CA GLY A 154 25.96 -17.84 -14.70
C GLY A 154 25.21 -16.67 -15.36
N ALA A 155 24.03 -16.89 -15.89
CA ALA A 155 23.17 -15.83 -16.45
C ALA A 155 22.92 -14.72 -15.41
N ILE A 156 22.84 -15.09 -14.15
CA ILE A 156 22.89 -14.22 -12.98
C ILE A 156 24.02 -14.76 -12.08
N PRO A 157 25.04 -13.94 -11.75
CA PRO A 157 26.13 -14.39 -10.89
C PRO A 157 25.62 -14.87 -9.52
N ASN A 158 26.06 -16.06 -9.10
CA ASN A 158 25.72 -16.63 -7.81
C ASN A 158 26.82 -16.33 -6.79
N ILE A 159 26.52 -15.56 -5.76
CA ILE A 159 27.49 -15.09 -4.77
C ILE A 159 28.00 -16.25 -3.90
N LEU A 160 29.31 -16.38 -3.81
CA LEU A 160 30.00 -17.30 -2.90
C LEU A 160 30.07 -16.67 -1.50
N VAL A 161 28.97 -16.84 -0.73
CA VAL A 161 28.71 -16.16 0.55
C VAL A 161 29.88 -16.32 1.54
N ALA A 162 30.42 -17.53 1.71
CA ALA A 162 31.51 -17.80 2.66
C ALA A 162 32.78 -17.01 2.31
N GLN A 163 33.22 -17.07 1.04
CA GLN A 163 34.41 -16.36 0.57
C GLN A 163 34.26 -14.85 0.60
N SER A 164 33.06 -14.35 0.20
CA SER A 164 32.76 -12.93 0.23
C SER A 164 32.71 -12.40 1.67
N ARG A 165 32.15 -13.20 2.61
CA ARG A 165 32.12 -12.84 4.04
C ARG A 165 33.52 -12.70 4.61
N GLU A 166 34.41 -13.64 4.36
CA GLU A 166 35.80 -13.59 4.80
C GLU A 166 36.50 -12.31 4.30
N LYS A 167 36.37 -11.98 3.00
CA LYS A 167 36.96 -10.77 2.41
C LYS A 167 36.38 -9.48 2.97
N VAL A 168 35.04 -9.43 3.17
CA VAL A 168 34.37 -8.27 3.76
C VAL A 168 34.85 -8.06 5.21
N GLN A 169 34.91 -9.11 6.03
CA GLN A 169 35.38 -9.01 7.42
C GLN A 169 36.87 -8.60 7.49
N ALA A 170 37.72 -9.12 6.60
CA ALA A 170 39.11 -8.71 6.51
C ALA A 170 39.25 -7.21 6.16
N LEU A 171 38.46 -6.73 5.19
CA LEU A 171 38.42 -5.30 4.84
C LEU A 171 38.01 -4.43 6.04
N LEU A 172 36.97 -4.82 6.75
CA LEU A 172 36.47 -4.06 7.91
C LEU A 172 37.51 -4.01 9.05
N ALA A 173 38.24 -5.09 9.26
CA ALA A 173 39.32 -5.15 10.24
C ALA A 173 40.52 -4.24 9.89
N LEU A 174 40.80 -4.02 8.60
CA LEU A 174 41.85 -3.12 8.11
C LEU A 174 41.48 -1.63 8.26
N HIS A 175 40.17 -1.32 8.24
CA HIS A 175 39.66 0.06 8.23
C HIS A 175 38.63 0.32 9.35
N PRO A 176 38.97 0.15 10.62
CA PRO A 176 37.98 0.06 11.71
C PRO A 176 37.22 1.37 11.99
N GLN A 177 37.74 2.54 11.58
CA GLN A 177 37.14 3.85 11.81
C GLN A 177 37.01 4.70 10.55
N GLU A 178 37.16 4.11 9.39
CA GLU A 178 37.05 4.79 8.10
C GLU A 178 35.69 4.57 7.48
N ARG A 179 35.16 5.57 6.83
CA ARG A 179 33.98 5.44 5.99
C ARG A 179 34.37 4.79 4.66
N LEU A 180 33.83 3.62 4.39
CA LEU A 180 34.13 2.89 3.15
C LEU A 180 33.07 3.19 2.10
N VAL A 181 33.48 3.75 0.96
CA VAL A 181 32.61 4.01 -0.19
C VAL A 181 32.82 2.91 -1.21
N ILE A 182 31.87 2.00 -1.31
CA ILE A 182 31.95 0.76 -2.04
C ILE A 182 31.19 0.89 -3.36
N THR A 183 31.75 0.36 -4.44
CA THR A 183 31.01 0.27 -5.72
C THR A 183 29.84 -0.69 -5.61
N GLY A 184 28.66 -0.27 -6.05
CA GLY A 184 27.53 -1.17 -6.24
C GLY A 184 27.63 -1.95 -7.56
N PHE A 185 26.64 -2.81 -7.86
CA PHE A 185 26.39 -3.44 -9.15
C PHE A 185 27.44 -4.45 -9.65
N ILE A 186 28.68 -4.43 -9.19
CA ILE A 186 29.78 -5.25 -9.67
C ILE A 186 30.28 -6.25 -8.61
N CYS A 187 30.81 -7.36 -9.06
CA CYS A 187 31.55 -8.36 -8.28
C CYS A 187 32.61 -9.00 -9.17
N ALA A 188 33.37 -9.97 -8.67
CA ALA A 188 34.34 -10.72 -9.45
C ALA A 188 34.05 -12.22 -9.45
N ASN A 189 34.50 -12.93 -10.49
CA ASN A 189 34.60 -14.38 -10.44
C ASN A 189 35.81 -14.81 -9.59
N ARG A 190 36.05 -16.11 -9.46
CA ARG A 190 37.20 -16.67 -8.70
C ARG A 190 38.57 -16.30 -9.30
N HIS A 191 38.61 -15.89 -10.57
CA HIS A 191 39.83 -15.48 -11.29
C HIS A 191 40.06 -13.95 -11.20
N GLY A 192 39.10 -13.19 -10.64
CA GLY A 192 39.17 -11.73 -10.51
C GLY A 192 38.56 -10.99 -11.69
N ASP A 193 37.93 -11.68 -12.66
CA ASP A 193 37.25 -11.02 -13.77
C ASP A 193 35.95 -10.38 -13.31
N THR A 194 35.65 -9.20 -13.85
CA THR A 194 34.47 -8.43 -13.49
C THR A 194 33.18 -9.08 -13.96
N LEU A 195 32.26 -9.27 -13.05
CA LEU A 195 30.88 -9.70 -13.30
C LEU A 195 29.91 -8.58 -12.90
N LEU A 196 28.75 -8.52 -13.58
CA LEU A 196 27.67 -7.59 -13.29
C LEU A 196 26.53 -8.31 -12.55
N LEU A 197 26.03 -7.73 -11.47
CA LEU A 197 24.96 -8.30 -10.65
C LEU A 197 23.56 -8.15 -11.29
N GLY A 198 23.45 -7.54 -12.46
CA GLY A 198 22.20 -7.38 -13.20
C GLY A 198 21.29 -6.26 -12.65
N ARG A 199 20.01 -6.31 -13.02
CA ARG A 199 19.01 -5.26 -12.66
C ARG A 199 18.96 -5.03 -11.15
N ASN A 200 18.91 -3.77 -10.70
CA ASN A 200 18.98 -3.35 -9.29
C ASN A 200 20.23 -3.88 -8.53
N GLY A 201 21.32 -4.15 -9.25
CA GLY A 201 22.52 -4.73 -8.68
C GLY A 201 23.17 -3.91 -7.56
N SER A 202 23.04 -2.57 -7.56
CA SER A 202 23.57 -1.74 -6.48
C SER A 202 22.76 -1.84 -5.18
N ASP A 203 21.43 -2.00 -5.26
CA ASP A 203 20.57 -2.24 -4.09
C ASP A 203 20.85 -3.64 -3.52
N PHE A 204 21.00 -4.64 -4.40
CA PHE A 204 21.41 -5.98 -4.03
C PHE A 204 22.82 -6.00 -3.39
N SER A 205 23.79 -5.25 -3.95
CA SER A 205 25.12 -5.13 -3.35
C SER A 205 25.05 -4.59 -1.92
N ALA A 206 24.22 -3.57 -1.69
CA ALA A 206 24.07 -2.94 -0.38
C ALA A 206 23.53 -3.91 0.67
N THR A 207 22.43 -4.59 0.37
CA THR A 207 21.82 -5.57 1.30
C THR A 207 22.70 -6.80 1.51
N LEU A 208 23.39 -7.25 0.46
CA LEU A 208 24.34 -8.34 0.54
C LEU A 208 25.54 -7.99 1.44
N ILE A 209 26.19 -6.84 1.19
CA ILE A 209 27.33 -6.40 2.00
C ILE A 209 26.91 -6.21 3.46
N ALA A 210 25.72 -5.66 3.73
CA ALA A 210 25.21 -5.52 5.09
C ALA A 210 25.03 -6.89 5.78
N SER A 211 24.47 -7.86 5.08
CA SER A 211 24.33 -9.24 5.58
C SER A 211 25.69 -9.91 5.85
N LEU A 212 26.69 -9.68 4.98
CA LEU A 212 28.06 -10.23 5.13
C LEU A 212 28.83 -9.55 6.25
N ALA A 213 28.60 -8.25 6.46
CA ALA A 213 29.25 -7.39 7.46
C ALA A 213 28.55 -7.41 8.82
N ASP A 214 27.40 -8.09 8.94
CA ASP A 214 26.59 -8.16 10.16
C ASP A 214 26.11 -6.78 10.67
N ILE A 215 25.61 -5.95 9.75
CA ILE A 215 25.16 -4.57 10.00
C ILE A 215 23.71 -4.59 10.45
N GLU A 216 23.34 -3.70 11.36
CA GLU A 216 21.97 -3.64 11.90
C GLU A 216 20.95 -3.09 10.90
N ARG A 217 21.37 -2.08 10.09
CA ARG A 217 20.46 -1.37 9.18
C ARG A 217 21.08 -0.99 7.85
N VAL A 218 20.35 -1.24 6.78
CA VAL A 218 20.59 -0.69 5.44
C VAL A 218 19.60 0.45 5.21
N THR A 219 20.05 1.59 4.69
CA THR A 219 19.19 2.66 4.20
C THR A 219 19.38 2.82 2.70
N ILE A 220 18.33 2.55 1.93
CA ILE A 220 18.27 2.86 0.49
C ILE A 220 17.70 4.27 0.35
N TRP A 221 18.54 5.18 -0.13
CA TRP A 221 18.17 6.55 -0.47
C TRP A 221 17.74 6.62 -1.93
N THR A 222 16.50 7.02 -2.14
CA THR A 222 15.85 7.08 -3.46
C THR A 222 15.14 8.43 -3.65
N ASP A 223 14.36 8.58 -4.71
CA ASP A 223 13.57 9.78 -5.01
C ASP A 223 12.17 9.79 -4.36
N VAL A 224 11.77 8.68 -3.73
CA VAL A 224 10.50 8.55 -3.00
C VAL A 224 10.73 8.46 -1.49
N GLU A 225 9.74 8.88 -0.70
CA GLU A 225 9.83 8.89 0.77
C GLU A 225 9.86 7.48 1.39
N GLY A 226 9.33 6.48 0.68
CA GLY A 226 9.24 5.11 1.14
C GLY A 226 8.22 4.31 0.35
N VAL A 227 7.66 3.27 0.97
CA VAL A 227 6.60 2.44 0.40
C VAL A 227 5.25 3.01 0.82
N PHE A 228 4.39 3.27 -0.16
CA PHE A 228 3.02 3.72 0.05
C PHE A 228 2.05 2.56 -0.05
N ASN A 229 0.88 2.69 0.57
CA ASN A 229 -0.18 1.68 0.51
C ASN A 229 -0.86 1.58 -0.88
N ALA A 230 -0.52 2.47 -1.81
CA ALA A 230 -0.78 2.43 -3.25
C ALA A 230 0.18 3.38 -3.97
N ASP A 231 0.19 3.38 -5.30
CA ASP A 231 0.99 4.32 -6.10
C ASP A 231 0.46 5.76 -5.93
N PRO A 232 1.21 6.68 -5.29
CA PRO A 232 0.76 8.05 -5.02
C PRO A 232 0.56 8.88 -6.29
N ASN A 233 1.17 8.49 -7.42
CA ASN A 233 0.95 9.16 -8.71
C ASN A 233 -0.41 8.81 -9.34
N LYS A 234 -1.06 7.73 -8.87
CA LYS A 234 -2.34 7.24 -9.39
C LYS A 234 -3.47 7.37 -8.39
N ILE A 235 -3.16 7.41 -7.09
CA ILE A 235 -4.12 7.43 -5.99
C ILE A 235 -3.74 8.54 -5.02
N ASN A 236 -4.51 9.62 -5.01
CA ASN A 236 -4.23 10.82 -4.20
C ASN A 236 -4.24 10.56 -2.68
N ASP A 237 -5.04 9.59 -2.24
CA ASP A 237 -5.19 9.22 -0.82
C ASP A 237 -4.18 8.16 -0.37
N ALA A 238 -3.18 7.85 -1.20
CA ALA A 238 -2.11 6.92 -0.84
C ALA A 238 -1.32 7.44 0.36
N LYS A 239 -1.10 6.56 1.35
CA LYS A 239 -0.39 6.88 2.59
C LYS A 239 0.93 6.16 2.68
N LEU A 240 1.95 6.86 3.18
CA LEU A 240 3.25 6.28 3.48
C LEU A 240 3.12 5.24 4.61
N LEU A 241 3.70 4.07 4.41
CA LEU A 241 3.78 3.03 5.42
C LEU A 241 5.01 3.26 6.29
N LYS A 242 4.82 3.39 7.61
CA LYS A 242 5.94 3.58 8.55
C LYS A 242 6.76 2.29 8.75
N SER A 243 6.10 1.15 8.67
CA SER A 243 6.75 -0.17 8.80
C SER A 243 6.01 -1.25 8.00
N MET A 244 6.74 -2.28 7.60
CA MET A 244 6.20 -3.52 7.04
C MET A 244 7.16 -4.68 7.29
N SER A 245 6.67 -5.92 7.21
CA SER A 245 7.51 -7.10 7.32
C SER A 245 8.31 -7.35 6.04
N LEU A 246 9.46 -8.03 6.18
CA LEU A 246 10.28 -8.42 5.03
C LEU A 246 9.50 -9.34 4.06
N ALA A 247 8.64 -10.20 4.59
CA ALA A 247 7.82 -11.10 3.78
C ALA A 247 6.76 -10.34 2.95
N GLU A 248 6.09 -9.35 3.52
CA GLU A 248 5.16 -8.47 2.79
C GLU A 248 5.90 -7.65 1.73
N ALA A 249 7.09 -7.12 2.08
CA ALA A 249 7.93 -6.37 1.14
C ALA A 249 8.37 -7.23 -0.06
N ASP A 250 8.79 -8.47 0.16
CA ASP A 250 9.16 -9.40 -0.92
C ASP A 250 7.95 -9.75 -1.79
N ARG A 251 6.79 -10.03 -1.16
CA ARG A 251 5.57 -10.32 -1.92
C ARG A 251 5.14 -9.12 -2.77
N LEU A 252 5.20 -7.92 -2.21
CA LEU A 252 4.90 -6.67 -2.92
C LEU A 252 5.87 -6.44 -4.10
N ALA A 253 7.16 -6.67 -3.88
CA ALA A 253 8.19 -6.56 -4.92
C ALA A 253 7.94 -7.52 -6.10
N ARG A 254 7.54 -8.76 -5.83
CA ARG A 254 7.17 -9.75 -6.86
C ARG A 254 5.90 -9.36 -7.62
N LEU A 255 4.97 -8.64 -6.99
CA LEU A 255 3.70 -8.21 -7.59
C LEU A 255 3.77 -6.85 -8.29
N GLY A 256 4.98 -6.35 -8.59
CA GLY A 256 5.19 -5.19 -9.46
C GLY A 256 5.35 -3.85 -8.75
N SER A 257 5.75 -3.83 -7.48
CA SER A 257 6.12 -2.58 -6.81
C SER A 257 7.30 -1.90 -7.53
N PRO A 258 7.22 -0.61 -7.86
CA PRO A 258 8.32 0.10 -8.49
C PRO A 258 9.46 0.45 -7.51
N VAL A 259 9.19 0.43 -6.19
CA VAL A 259 10.13 0.89 -5.15
C VAL A 259 11.06 -0.21 -4.67
N LEU A 260 10.57 -1.46 -4.64
CA LEU A 260 11.30 -2.60 -4.11
C LEU A 260 11.48 -3.67 -5.20
N HIS A 261 12.61 -4.37 -5.15
CA HIS A 261 12.87 -5.53 -5.98
C HIS A 261 13.16 -6.75 -5.10
N SER A 262 12.53 -7.90 -5.39
CA SER A 262 12.66 -9.10 -4.55
C SER A 262 14.11 -9.54 -4.35
N ARG A 263 14.93 -9.42 -5.38
CA ARG A 263 16.36 -9.75 -5.30
C ARG A 263 17.12 -8.89 -4.28
N THR A 264 16.74 -7.63 -4.13
CA THR A 264 17.31 -6.72 -3.11
C THR A 264 17.02 -7.22 -1.69
N LEU A 265 15.87 -7.87 -1.48
CA LEU A 265 15.44 -8.36 -0.19
C LEU A 265 16.01 -9.73 0.17
N GLN A 266 16.40 -10.54 -0.83
CA GLN A 266 16.91 -11.91 -0.62
C GLN A 266 18.04 -12.03 0.41
N PRO A 267 19.10 -11.16 0.41
CA PRO A 267 20.19 -11.26 1.38
C PRO A 267 19.79 -11.01 2.82
N LEU A 268 18.60 -10.41 3.04
CA LEU A 268 18.12 -10.05 4.37
C LEU A 268 17.32 -11.17 5.06
N PHE A 269 16.84 -12.16 4.29
CA PHE A 269 16.16 -13.32 4.87
C PHE A 269 17.12 -14.09 5.79
N ASN A 270 16.60 -14.52 6.93
CA ASN A 270 17.37 -15.22 7.98
C ASN A 270 18.49 -14.38 8.62
N THR A 271 18.40 -13.05 8.53
CA THR A 271 19.29 -12.11 9.21
C THR A 271 18.48 -11.20 10.15
N HIS A 272 19.16 -10.44 11.00
CA HIS A 272 18.54 -9.39 11.82
C HIS A 272 18.56 -8.01 11.14
N VAL A 273 19.11 -7.90 9.94
CA VAL A 273 19.30 -6.65 9.22
C VAL A 273 17.94 -6.05 8.83
N SER A 274 17.70 -4.81 9.22
CA SER A 274 16.54 -4.04 8.79
C SER A 274 16.86 -3.19 7.56
N LEU A 275 15.85 -2.92 6.72
CA LEU A 275 15.97 -2.08 5.53
C LEU A 275 15.10 -0.83 5.69
N ALA A 276 15.68 0.36 5.60
CA ALA A 276 14.97 1.62 5.53
C ALA A 276 14.94 2.13 4.08
N VAL A 277 13.78 2.57 3.60
CA VAL A 277 13.61 3.26 2.31
C VAL A 277 13.29 4.71 2.59
N ARG A 278 14.12 5.64 2.11
CA ARG A 278 14.05 7.06 2.43
C ARG A 278 14.30 7.93 1.20
N SER A 279 13.74 9.14 1.21
CA SER A 279 14.00 10.13 0.18
C SER A 279 15.35 10.82 0.38
N SER A 280 16.17 10.86 -0.67
CA SER A 280 17.40 11.66 -0.69
C SER A 280 17.15 13.16 -0.89
N TYR A 281 15.93 13.55 -1.28
CA TYR A 281 15.50 14.93 -1.46
C TYR A 281 14.87 15.53 -0.20
N ALA A 282 14.28 14.68 0.65
CA ALA A 282 13.59 15.05 1.87
C ALA A 282 14.05 14.15 3.04
N SER A 283 15.33 14.25 3.41
CA SER A 283 15.97 13.34 4.38
C SER A 283 15.40 13.42 5.81
N HIS A 284 14.63 14.46 6.13
CA HIS A 284 14.01 14.67 7.44
C HIS A 284 12.56 14.18 7.54
N THR A 285 11.97 13.70 6.44
CA THR A 285 10.60 13.20 6.42
C THR A 285 10.49 11.77 6.99
N ASP A 286 9.26 11.36 7.23
CA ASP A 286 8.94 9.97 7.55
C ASP A 286 9.45 9.02 6.44
N PHE A 287 9.68 7.76 6.80
CA PHE A 287 10.22 6.76 5.90
C PHE A 287 9.62 5.38 6.21
N THR A 288 9.84 4.41 5.34
CA THR A 288 9.42 3.03 5.58
C THR A 288 10.56 2.18 6.14
N LEU A 289 10.32 1.54 7.29
CA LEU A 289 11.20 0.54 7.86
C LEU A 289 10.69 -0.86 7.55
N ILE A 290 11.52 -1.68 6.89
CA ILE A 290 11.25 -3.08 6.57
C ILE A 290 12.10 -3.94 7.51
N ALA A 291 11.45 -4.77 8.33
CA ALA A 291 12.13 -5.60 9.33
C ALA A 291 11.73 -7.08 9.18
N PRO A 292 12.57 -8.04 9.61
CA PRO A 292 12.26 -9.46 9.55
C PRO A 292 10.93 -9.81 10.23
N LEU A 293 10.65 -9.20 11.37
CA LEU A 293 9.38 -9.31 12.11
C LEU A 293 8.85 -7.91 12.38
N SER A 294 7.67 -7.59 11.86
CA SER A 294 6.96 -6.37 12.25
C SER A 294 6.11 -6.66 13.48
N SER A 295 6.24 -5.84 14.50
CA SER A 295 5.45 -5.96 15.75
C SER A 295 4.03 -5.41 15.63
N SER A 296 3.71 -4.75 14.53
CA SER A 296 2.36 -4.22 14.22
C SER A 296 1.92 -4.67 12.83
N ALA A 297 0.64 -5.03 12.70
CA ALA A 297 0.05 -5.29 11.39
C ALA A 297 0.23 -4.03 10.51
N SER A 298 0.87 -4.19 9.35
CA SER A 298 0.98 -3.13 8.36
C SER A 298 -0.39 -2.87 7.72
N ALA A 299 -0.64 -1.62 7.32
CA ALA A 299 -1.83 -1.35 6.51
C ALA A 299 -1.73 -2.12 5.18
N PRO A 300 -2.86 -2.62 4.64
CA PRO A 300 -2.85 -3.34 3.38
C PRO A 300 -2.34 -2.45 2.23
N VAL A 301 -1.57 -3.05 1.34
CA VAL A 301 -0.97 -2.39 0.16
C VAL A 301 -1.65 -2.88 -1.09
N VAL A 302 -2.07 -1.96 -1.95
CA VAL A 302 -2.64 -2.29 -3.26
C VAL A 302 -1.65 -1.95 -4.35
N THR A 303 -1.34 -2.94 -5.19
CA THR A 303 -0.44 -2.78 -6.33
C THR A 303 -1.06 -3.30 -7.61
N ASN A 304 -0.51 -2.92 -8.74
CA ASN A 304 -0.91 -3.41 -10.05
C ASN A 304 0.29 -3.59 -10.99
N LEU A 305 0.12 -4.46 -11.96
CA LEU A 305 1.06 -4.69 -13.04
C LEU A 305 0.31 -4.76 -14.36
N ASN A 306 0.72 -3.97 -15.36
CA ASN A 306 0.01 -3.88 -16.66
C ASN A 306 0.49 -4.94 -17.68
N GLU A 307 1.71 -5.44 -17.51
CA GLU A 307 2.37 -6.33 -18.48
C GLU A 307 2.42 -7.76 -17.93
N VAL A 308 1.31 -8.47 -18.08
CA VAL A 308 1.14 -9.85 -17.59
C VAL A 308 0.83 -10.77 -18.75
N VAL A 309 1.44 -11.95 -18.76
CA VAL A 309 1.07 -13.08 -19.62
C VAL A 309 0.43 -14.18 -18.79
N LEU A 310 -0.71 -14.69 -19.26
CA LEU A 310 -1.39 -15.84 -18.69
C LEU A 310 -1.21 -17.02 -19.62
N PHE A 311 -0.42 -18.01 -19.19
CA PHE A 311 -0.35 -19.32 -19.85
C PHE A 311 -1.51 -20.19 -19.39
N SER A 312 -2.16 -20.86 -20.32
CA SER A 312 -3.24 -21.81 -20.05
C SER A 312 -2.90 -23.13 -20.75
N PHE A 313 -2.87 -24.22 -20.00
CA PHE A 313 -2.52 -25.55 -20.50
C PHE A 313 -3.22 -26.63 -19.66
N LYS A 314 -3.31 -27.84 -20.21
CA LYS A 314 -3.70 -29.04 -19.45
C LYS A 314 -2.45 -29.75 -18.97
N MET A 315 -2.48 -30.28 -17.76
CA MET A 315 -1.35 -30.99 -17.15
C MET A 315 -1.89 -32.14 -16.28
N ASN A 316 -1.36 -33.35 -16.49
CA ASN A 316 -1.82 -34.53 -15.74
C ASN A 316 -1.04 -34.79 -14.45
N ALA A 317 0.05 -34.07 -14.24
CA ALA A 317 0.91 -34.13 -13.06
C ALA A 317 0.61 -32.98 -12.07
N ASP A 318 1.18 -33.06 -10.88
CA ASP A 318 1.17 -31.95 -9.92
C ASP A 318 1.96 -30.76 -10.46
N ILE A 319 1.55 -29.54 -10.16
CA ILE A 319 2.20 -28.31 -10.60
C ILE A 319 3.52 -28.02 -9.85
N GLU A 320 3.68 -28.48 -8.60
CA GLU A 320 4.83 -28.17 -7.74
C GLU A 320 6.21 -28.45 -8.37
N PRO A 321 6.44 -29.59 -9.09
CA PRO A 321 7.69 -29.80 -9.80
C PRO A 321 7.97 -28.76 -10.88
N LEU A 322 6.93 -28.32 -11.61
CA LEU A 322 7.05 -27.27 -12.62
C LEU A 322 7.39 -25.92 -11.98
N LEU A 323 6.76 -25.57 -10.86
CA LEU A 323 7.08 -24.35 -10.10
C LEU A 323 8.54 -24.38 -9.62
N THR A 324 9.04 -25.53 -9.19
CA THR A 324 10.45 -25.71 -8.79
C THR A 324 11.40 -25.50 -9.96
N ILE A 325 11.09 -25.98 -11.16
CA ILE A 325 11.90 -25.77 -12.37
C ILE A 325 11.94 -24.29 -12.73
N LEU A 326 10.79 -23.59 -12.67
CA LEU A 326 10.71 -22.14 -12.92
C LEU A 326 11.54 -21.35 -11.90
N ASP A 327 11.46 -21.70 -10.63
CA ASP A 327 12.24 -21.04 -9.57
C ASP A 327 13.74 -21.25 -9.73
N ASN A 328 14.20 -22.43 -10.16
CA ASN A 328 15.60 -22.74 -10.44
C ASN A 328 16.19 -21.87 -11.56
N VAL A 329 15.36 -21.38 -12.48
CA VAL A 329 15.78 -20.43 -13.53
C VAL A 329 15.46 -18.98 -13.18
N GLY A 330 15.07 -18.72 -11.93
CA GLY A 330 14.78 -17.38 -11.39
C GLY A 330 13.44 -16.80 -11.81
N ILE A 331 12.49 -17.64 -12.24
CA ILE A 331 11.13 -17.22 -12.64
C ILE A 331 10.12 -17.64 -11.57
N THR A 332 9.54 -16.68 -10.89
CA THR A 332 8.49 -16.93 -9.89
C THR A 332 7.13 -16.47 -10.43
N PRO A 333 6.11 -17.36 -10.45
CA PRO A 333 4.78 -16.99 -10.86
C PRO A 333 4.16 -15.91 -9.96
N LEU A 334 3.39 -15.02 -10.57
CA LEU A 334 2.59 -14.00 -9.87
C LEU A 334 1.39 -14.64 -9.15
N ALA A 335 0.73 -15.56 -9.86
CA ALA A 335 -0.40 -16.35 -9.38
C ALA A 335 -0.60 -17.58 -10.27
N TYR A 336 -1.28 -18.60 -9.77
CA TYR A 336 -1.72 -19.73 -10.58
C TYR A 336 -3.09 -20.26 -10.13
N TRP A 337 -3.81 -20.88 -11.05
CA TRP A 337 -5.11 -21.48 -10.81
C TRP A 337 -5.14 -22.91 -11.34
N SER A 338 -5.53 -23.84 -10.47
CA SER A 338 -5.88 -25.20 -10.87
C SER A 338 -7.38 -25.26 -11.08
N LEU A 339 -7.79 -25.45 -12.32
CA LEU A 339 -9.19 -25.46 -12.75
C LEU A 339 -9.67 -26.90 -13.00
N ALA A 340 -10.98 -27.06 -13.23
CA ALA A 340 -11.54 -28.36 -13.59
C ALA A 340 -10.88 -28.94 -14.87
N GLN A 341 -10.91 -30.27 -15.03
CA GLN A 341 -10.34 -30.99 -16.16
C GLN A 341 -8.81 -30.84 -16.31
N ASN A 342 -8.07 -30.79 -15.20
CA ASN A 342 -6.62 -30.67 -15.16
C ASN A 342 -6.06 -29.44 -15.90
N LYS A 343 -6.89 -28.39 -16.04
CA LYS A 343 -6.48 -27.14 -16.64
C LYS A 343 -5.74 -26.28 -15.62
N ILE A 344 -4.53 -25.86 -15.97
CA ILE A 344 -3.69 -24.94 -15.20
C ILE A 344 -3.66 -23.60 -15.92
N GLU A 345 -3.79 -22.53 -15.14
CA GLU A 345 -3.55 -21.17 -15.58
C GLU A 345 -2.42 -20.57 -14.74
N LEU A 346 -1.38 -20.07 -15.41
CA LEU A 346 -0.15 -19.57 -14.78
C LEU A 346 0.10 -18.13 -15.22
N ALA A 347 0.07 -17.19 -14.28
CA ALA A 347 0.32 -15.78 -14.53
C ALA A 347 1.79 -15.42 -14.26
N LEU A 348 2.42 -14.73 -15.22
CA LEU A 348 3.81 -14.28 -15.14
C LEU A 348 3.95 -12.87 -15.71
N THR A 349 5.11 -12.25 -15.49
CA THR A 349 5.45 -11.00 -16.18
C THR A 349 5.67 -11.26 -17.67
N LEU A 350 5.28 -10.29 -18.50
CA LEU A 350 5.40 -10.42 -19.96
C LEU A 350 6.85 -10.63 -20.41
N GLU A 351 7.82 -10.08 -19.69
CA GLU A 351 9.26 -10.25 -19.95
C GLU A 351 9.67 -11.73 -20.02
N CYS A 352 9.05 -12.59 -19.21
CA CYS A 352 9.37 -14.03 -19.12
C CYS A 352 8.68 -14.87 -20.20
N GLN A 353 7.80 -14.30 -21.04
CA GLN A 353 6.96 -15.05 -21.96
C GLN A 353 7.72 -16.07 -22.82
N LYS A 354 8.76 -15.60 -23.53
CA LYS A 354 9.52 -16.45 -24.47
C LYS A 354 10.23 -17.60 -23.74
N GLN A 355 10.85 -17.29 -22.61
CA GLN A 355 11.60 -18.26 -21.82
C GLN A 355 10.68 -19.32 -21.22
N VAL A 356 9.55 -18.90 -20.65
CA VAL A 356 8.57 -19.82 -20.05
C VAL A 356 7.90 -20.66 -21.13
N GLN A 357 7.57 -20.11 -22.29
CA GLN A 357 7.01 -20.87 -23.40
C GLN A 357 7.98 -21.96 -23.89
N ALA A 358 9.28 -21.64 -23.97
CA ALA A 358 10.28 -22.64 -24.33
C ALA A 358 10.40 -23.76 -23.28
N LEU A 359 10.39 -23.41 -21.98
CA LEU A 359 10.41 -24.38 -20.88
C LEU A 359 9.17 -25.28 -20.88
N LEU A 360 7.96 -24.70 -20.97
CA LEU A 360 6.72 -25.48 -21.02
C LEU A 360 6.70 -26.44 -22.23
N THR A 361 7.27 -26.02 -23.37
CA THR A 361 7.39 -26.88 -24.55
C THR A 361 8.43 -27.98 -24.34
N GLN A 362 9.57 -27.66 -23.73
CA GLN A 362 10.65 -28.63 -23.43
C GLN A 362 10.17 -29.76 -22.51
N TYR A 363 9.42 -29.40 -21.47
CA TYR A 363 8.92 -30.33 -20.45
C TYR A 363 7.52 -30.89 -20.76
N SER A 364 6.97 -30.64 -21.97
CA SER A 364 5.60 -31.03 -22.33
C SER A 364 5.37 -32.54 -22.25
N SER A 365 6.33 -33.35 -22.70
CA SER A 365 6.23 -34.83 -22.64
C SER A 365 6.41 -35.38 -21.21
N GLU A 366 7.19 -34.74 -20.37
CA GLU A 366 7.46 -35.19 -18.99
C GLU A 366 6.25 -34.95 -18.07
N PHE A 367 5.62 -33.79 -18.18
CA PHE A 367 4.46 -33.40 -17.35
C PHE A 367 3.12 -33.62 -18.03
N GLY A 368 3.09 -34.11 -19.27
CA GLY A 368 1.85 -34.28 -20.03
C GLY A 368 1.13 -32.96 -20.27
N ILE A 369 1.89 -31.93 -20.71
CA ILE A 369 1.36 -30.60 -21.01
C ILE A 369 0.76 -30.59 -22.41
N ASP A 370 -0.54 -30.31 -22.48
CA ASP A 370 -1.32 -30.20 -23.70
C ASP A 370 -2.10 -28.86 -23.77
N GLU A 371 -2.56 -28.49 -24.94
CA GLU A 371 -3.40 -27.30 -25.21
C GLU A 371 -2.75 -25.99 -24.71
N LEU A 372 -1.45 -25.83 -24.87
CA LEU A 372 -0.72 -24.64 -24.42
C LEU A 372 -1.14 -23.39 -25.21
N SER A 373 -1.60 -22.39 -24.50
CA SER A 373 -1.95 -21.05 -25.04
C SER A 373 -1.42 -19.96 -24.13
N ALA A 374 -1.25 -18.75 -24.67
CA ALA A 374 -0.81 -17.56 -23.94
C ALA A 374 -1.71 -16.37 -24.27
N GLN A 375 -2.12 -15.63 -23.25
CA GLN A 375 -2.92 -14.42 -23.35
C GLN A 375 -2.12 -13.26 -22.73
N THR A 376 -2.02 -12.09 -23.43
CA THR A 376 -1.14 -10.98 -23.07
C THR A 376 -1.84 -9.64 -22.84
N ASP A 377 -3.15 -9.53 -23.10
CA ASP A 377 -3.95 -8.32 -22.93
C ASP A 377 -4.53 -8.17 -21.51
N LEU A 378 -3.85 -8.78 -20.54
CA LEU A 378 -4.24 -8.81 -19.15
C LEU A 378 -3.31 -7.95 -18.30
N GLY A 379 -3.87 -7.44 -17.21
CA GLY A 379 -3.12 -6.84 -16.11
C GLY A 379 -3.53 -7.45 -14.77
N LEU A 380 -2.66 -7.28 -13.80
CA LEU A 380 -2.80 -7.79 -12.44
C LEU A 380 -3.21 -6.67 -11.50
N VAL A 381 -4.12 -6.97 -10.59
CA VAL A 381 -4.39 -6.16 -9.40
C VAL A 381 -4.23 -7.06 -8.17
N ALA A 382 -3.45 -6.58 -7.20
CA ALA A 382 -3.17 -7.32 -5.98
C ALA A 382 -3.32 -6.46 -4.73
N LEU A 383 -3.67 -7.14 -3.64
CA LEU A 383 -3.64 -6.61 -2.28
C LEU A 383 -2.65 -7.45 -1.48
N VAL A 384 -1.69 -6.81 -0.80
CA VAL A 384 -0.70 -7.44 0.07
C VAL A 384 -0.94 -7.02 1.51
N SER A 385 -1.06 -7.99 2.40
CA SER A 385 -1.23 -7.79 3.85
C SER A 385 -0.98 -9.11 4.58
N ALA A 386 -0.46 -9.05 5.80
CA ALA A 386 -0.39 -10.20 6.69
C ALA A 386 -1.79 -10.81 6.97
N ASP A 387 -2.83 -9.97 6.93
CA ASP A 387 -4.23 -10.35 7.13
C ASP A 387 -5.04 -10.39 5.82
N ALA A 388 -4.39 -10.72 4.69
CA ALA A 388 -5.02 -10.70 3.36
C ALA A 388 -6.37 -11.46 3.30
N HIS A 389 -6.51 -12.56 4.06
CA HIS A 389 -7.71 -13.38 4.10
C HIS A 389 -8.97 -12.61 4.56
N HIS A 390 -8.82 -11.60 5.43
CA HIS A 390 -9.93 -10.76 5.88
C HIS A 390 -10.53 -9.92 4.73
N PHE A 391 -9.71 -9.52 3.78
CA PHE A 391 -10.13 -8.68 2.66
C PHE A 391 -10.72 -9.47 1.48
N ARG A 392 -10.66 -10.81 1.49
CA ARG A 392 -11.06 -11.64 0.35
C ARG A 392 -12.48 -11.37 -0.14
N ARG A 393 -13.45 -11.26 0.79
CA ARG A 393 -14.87 -11.01 0.42
C ARG A 393 -15.05 -9.62 -0.21
N SER A 394 -14.44 -8.61 0.39
CA SER A 394 -14.49 -7.23 -0.11
C SER A 394 -13.81 -7.12 -1.47
N PHE A 395 -12.63 -7.71 -1.63
CA PHE A 395 -11.91 -7.78 -2.89
C PHE A 395 -12.73 -8.48 -3.99
N ALA A 396 -13.27 -9.66 -3.70
CA ALA A 396 -14.05 -10.45 -4.67
C ALA A 396 -15.34 -9.74 -5.14
N ARG A 397 -15.99 -8.96 -4.27
CA ARG A 397 -17.20 -8.18 -4.63
C ARG A 397 -16.94 -7.06 -5.64
N LEU A 398 -15.69 -6.63 -5.81
CA LEU A 398 -15.31 -5.57 -6.73
C LEU A 398 -15.00 -6.07 -8.14
N LEU A 399 -14.90 -7.40 -8.32
CA LEU A 399 -14.51 -8.01 -9.59
C LEU A 399 -15.62 -7.92 -10.62
N SER A 400 -15.24 -7.62 -11.87
CA SER A 400 -16.11 -7.74 -13.04
C SER A 400 -16.27 -9.22 -13.46
N ARG A 401 -17.21 -9.48 -14.40
CA ARG A 401 -17.39 -10.83 -14.96
C ARG A 401 -16.17 -11.34 -15.72
N ASP A 402 -15.37 -10.41 -16.27
CA ASP A 402 -14.18 -10.72 -17.07
C ASP A 402 -12.92 -10.92 -16.21
N ALA A 403 -13.03 -10.71 -14.90
CA ALA A 403 -11.93 -10.91 -13.97
C ALA A 403 -11.70 -12.40 -13.69
N LYS A 404 -10.42 -12.78 -13.54
CA LYS A 404 -10.09 -14.11 -13.01
C LYS A 404 -10.51 -14.24 -11.55
N PRO A 405 -10.85 -15.45 -11.08
CA PRO A 405 -11.10 -15.68 -9.66
C PRO A 405 -9.95 -15.22 -8.79
N VAL A 406 -10.25 -14.81 -7.56
CA VAL A 406 -9.22 -14.37 -6.62
C VAL A 406 -8.28 -15.53 -6.30
N TYR A 407 -7.01 -15.39 -6.69
CA TYR A 407 -5.93 -16.20 -6.14
C TYR A 407 -5.56 -15.66 -4.76
N GLN A 408 -5.33 -16.55 -3.82
CA GLN A 408 -4.97 -16.19 -2.45
C GLN A 408 -3.81 -17.05 -1.98
N ASP A 409 -2.80 -16.40 -1.46
CA ASP A 409 -1.76 -17.02 -0.64
C ASP A 409 -1.81 -16.46 0.81
N SER A 410 -0.77 -16.73 1.61
CA SER A 410 -0.71 -16.28 3.00
C SER A 410 -0.63 -14.77 3.17
N LEU A 411 -0.15 -14.03 2.18
CA LEU A 411 0.14 -12.60 2.24
C LEU A 411 -0.57 -11.78 1.18
N SER A 412 -1.24 -12.41 0.20
CA SER A 412 -1.80 -11.64 -0.91
C SER A 412 -3.12 -12.19 -1.45
N LEU A 413 -3.88 -11.26 -2.04
CA LEU A 413 -5.01 -11.52 -2.92
C LEU A 413 -4.65 -10.99 -4.30
N VAL A 414 -4.78 -11.81 -5.33
CA VAL A 414 -4.41 -11.46 -6.70
C VAL A 414 -5.55 -11.79 -7.66
N THR A 415 -5.80 -10.93 -8.63
CA THR A 415 -6.68 -11.20 -9.76
C THR A 415 -6.09 -10.65 -11.04
N LEU A 416 -6.51 -11.23 -12.17
CA LEU A 416 -6.22 -10.69 -13.49
C LEU A 416 -7.50 -10.13 -14.10
N VAL A 417 -7.36 -9.00 -14.77
CA VAL A 417 -8.43 -8.32 -15.51
C VAL A 417 -7.91 -7.85 -16.86
N PRO A 418 -8.79 -7.57 -17.83
CA PRO A 418 -8.39 -6.87 -19.05
C PRO A 418 -7.62 -5.58 -18.70
N GLN A 419 -6.55 -5.30 -19.43
CA GLN A 419 -5.62 -4.18 -19.13
C GLN A 419 -6.34 -2.84 -18.96
N ALA A 420 -7.39 -2.59 -19.73
CA ALA A 420 -8.20 -1.37 -19.62
C ALA A 420 -8.92 -1.22 -18.26
N GLN A 421 -9.14 -2.30 -17.52
CA GLN A 421 -9.84 -2.28 -16.23
C GLN A 421 -8.90 -2.16 -15.02
N VAL A 422 -7.58 -2.32 -15.20
CA VAL A 422 -6.58 -2.37 -14.12
C VAL A 422 -6.64 -1.11 -13.24
N SER A 423 -6.57 0.07 -13.84
CA SER A 423 -6.55 1.33 -13.09
C SER A 423 -7.83 1.53 -12.26
N LEU A 424 -8.98 1.28 -12.86
CA LEU A 424 -10.28 1.42 -12.18
C LEU A 424 -10.42 0.42 -11.03
N LEU A 425 -10.02 -0.84 -11.24
CA LEU A 425 -10.09 -1.86 -10.20
C LEU A 425 -9.11 -1.55 -9.06
N THR A 426 -7.88 -1.10 -9.38
CA THR A 426 -6.89 -0.69 -8.37
C THR A 426 -7.45 0.40 -7.45
N GLN A 427 -8.07 1.44 -8.02
CA GLN A 427 -8.70 2.51 -7.24
C GLN A 427 -9.84 2.00 -6.36
N LYS A 428 -10.72 1.12 -6.89
CA LYS A 428 -11.81 0.52 -6.12
C LYS A 428 -11.30 -0.34 -4.96
N VAL A 429 -10.27 -1.17 -5.21
CA VAL A 429 -9.67 -2.04 -4.19
C VAL A 429 -8.99 -1.19 -3.12
N HIS A 430 -8.21 -0.17 -3.52
CA HIS A 430 -7.58 0.74 -2.56
C HIS A 430 -8.64 1.42 -1.69
N ARG A 431 -9.63 2.07 -2.29
CA ARG A 431 -10.69 2.77 -1.55
C ARG A 431 -11.41 1.86 -0.56
N ARG A 432 -11.66 0.60 -0.94
CA ARG A 432 -12.41 -0.35 -0.11
C ARG A 432 -11.59 -1.08 0.94
N CYS A 433 -10.33 -1.42 0.62
CA CYS A 433 -9.52 -2.32 1.44
C CYS A 433 -8.31 -1.63 2.11
N ALA A 434 -7.76 -0.57 1.50
CA ALA A 434 -6.53 0.09 1.95
C ALA A 434 -6.70 1.60 2.20
N GLY A 435 -7.82 2.19 1.74
CA GLY A 435 -8.18 3.57 2.01
C GLY A 435 -8.63 3.80 3.45
N PRO A 436 -8.89 5.04 3.83
CA PRO A 436 -9.51 5.31 5.11
C PRO A 436 -10.85 4.57 5.20
N ARG A 437 -11.12 3.92 6.34
CA ARG A 437 -12.42 3.29 6.57
C ARG A 437 -13.51 4.34 6.43
N MET A 438 -14.64 3.96 5.78
CA MET A 438 -15.80 4.81 5.69
C MET A 438 -16.23 5.22 7.10
N ARG A 439 -16.41 6.52 7.35
CA ARG A 439 -16.90 7.05 8.61
C ARG A 439 -18.40 7.28 8.54
N ILE A 440 -19.14 6.57 9.38
CA ILE A 440 -20.59 6.74 9.53
C ILE A 440 -20.85 7.48 10.84
N GLY A 441 -21.29 8.72 10.73
CA GLY A 441 -21.67 9.55 11.88
C GLY A 441 -23.10 9.26 12.32
N VAL A 442 -23.33 8.97 13.60
CA VAL A 442 -24.66 8.88 14.20
C VAL A 442 -24.97 10.19 14.90
N LEU A 443 -26.08 10.83 14.50
CA LEU A 443 -26.67 12.01 15.15
C LEU A 443 -27.85 11.57 15.98
N LEU A 444 -27.73 11.56 17.29
CA LEU A 444 -28.82 11.20 18.20
C LEU A 444 -29.70 12.40 18.51
N LEU A 445 -30.96 12.33 18.10
CA LEU A 445 -31.99 13.34 18.36
C LEU A 445 -32.91 12.86 19.50
N GLY A 446 -32.67 13.36 20.69
CA GLY A 446 -33.34 12.95 21.93
C GLY A 446 -32.37 12.31 22.93
N VAL A 447 -32.00 13.05 23.98
CA VAL A 447 -31.04 12.67 25.03
C VAL A 447 -31.76 12.40 26.36
N GLY A 448 -32.95 11.79 26.30
CA GLY A 448 -33.70 11.35 27.48
C GLY A 448 -33.46 9.88 27.81
N ASN A 449 -34.33 9.27 28.61
CA ASN A 449 -34.19 7.89 29.09
C ASN A 449 -33.97 6.88 27.95
N ILE A 450 -34.65 7.03 26.79
CA ILE A 450 -34.46 6.15 25.63
C ILE A 450 -33.12 6.42 25.00
N GLY A 451 -32.67 7.71 24.98
CA GLY A 451 -31.36 8.08 24.46
C GLY A 451 -30.19 7.46 25.25
N GLU A 452 -30.28 7.53 26.57
CA GLU A 452 -29.30 6.88 27.45
C GLU A 452 -29.22 5.36 27.22
N ALA A 453 -30.38 4.70 27.23
CA ALA A 453 -30.46 3.27 26.98
C ALA A 453 -29.90 2.88 25.58
N TRP A 454 -30.13 3.74 24.58
CA TRP A 454 -29.59 3.52 23.24
C TRP A 454 -28.07 3.72 23.21
N ILE A 455 -27.52 4.72 23.87
CA ILE A 455 -26.06 4.94 23.95
C ILE A 455 -25.38 3.73 24.60
N ASP A 456 -25.94 3.19 25.68
CA ASP A 456 -25.43 1.98 26.34
C ASP A 456 -25.47 0.75 25.41
N LEU A 457 -26.52 0.62 24.59
CA LEU A 457 -26.61 -0.44 23.59
C LEU A 457 -25.55 -0.23 22.48
N PHE A 458 -25.44 1.00 21.97
CA PHE A 458 -24.51 1.36 20.93
C PHE A 458 -23.05 1.12 21.36
N LYS A 459 -22.69 1.50 22.58
CA LYS A 459 -21.38 1.27 23.17
C LYS A 459 -20.98 -0.22 23.14
N ARG A 460 -21.93 -1.12 23.44
CA ARG A 460 -21.72 -2.56 23.39
C ARG A 460 -21.66 -3.12 21.96
N ALA A 461 -22.42 -2.55 21.05
CA ALA A 461 -22.56 -3.03 19.68
C ALA A 461 -21.50 -2.46 18.71
N SER A 462 -20.94 -1.28 19.00
CA SER A 462 -20.03 -0.54 18.11
C SER A 462 -18.85 -1.37 17.59
N PRO A 463 -18.10 -2.15 18.41
CA PRO A 463 -16.98 -2.95 17.89
C PRO A 463 -17.41 -4.01 16.87
N ALA A 464 -18.59 -4.62 17.08
CA ALA A 464 -19.13 -5.62 16.15
C ALA A 464 -19.64 -4.94 14.87
N LEU A 465 -20.25 -3.77 14.98
CA LEU A 465 -20.71 -2.97 13.83
C LEU A 465 -19.53 -2.54 12.94
N ASP A 466 -18.46 -2.05 13.55
CA ASP A 466 -17.25 -1.64 12.84
C ASP A 466 -16.65 -2.79 12.03
N HIS A 467 -16.66 -3.98 12.61
CA HIS A 467 -16.17 -5.18 11.94
C HIS A 467 -17.12 -5.65 10.81
N GLU A 468 -18.42 -5.68 11.08
CA GLU A 468 -19.43 -6.20 10.13
C GLU A 468 -19.61 -5.26 8.93
N LEU A 469 -19.60 -3.94 9.17
CA LEU A 469 -19.77 -2.92 8.13
C LEU A 469 -18.47 -2.56 7.42
N GLU A 470 -17.31 -3.00 7.93
CA GLU A 470 -15.99 -2.56 7.47
C GLU A 470 -15.87 -1.02 7.45
N ALA A 471 -16.53 -0.36 8.41
CA ALA A 471 -16.65 1.09 8.55
C ALA A 471 -16.40 1.48 10.00
N THR A 472 -16.08 2.73 10.26
CA THR A 472 -16.04 3.28 11.63
C THR A 472 -17.38 3.95 11.90
N VAL A 473 -18.14 3.44 12.86
CA VAL A 473 -19.44 4.00 13.26
C VAL A 473 -19.27 4.77 14.56
N GLU A 474 -19.49 6.07 14.52
CA GLU A 474 -19.22 6.98 15.64
C GLU A 474 -20.45 7.81 16.01
N LEU A 475 -20.65 8.05 17.31
CA LEU A 475 -21.63 9.04 17.78
C LEU A 475 -21.01 10.42 17.60
N VAL A 476 -21.51 11.20 16.63
CA VAL A 476 -20.99 12.53 16.29
C VAL A 476 -21.86 13.68 16.77
N GLY A 477 -23.07 13.37 17.23
CA GLY A 477 -23.97 14.41 17.71
C GLY A 477 -24.99 13.94 18.72
N LEU A 478 -25.21 14.75 19.74
CA LEU A 478 -26.26 14.62 20.76
C LEU A 478 -27.12 15.89 20.76
N VAL A 479 -28.39 15.75 20.43
CA VAL A 479 -29.31 16.88 20.36
C VAL A 479 -30.47 16.66 21.35
N GLY A 480 -30.45 17.42 22.41
CA GLY A 480 -31.56 17.48 23.37
C GLY A 480 -32.48 18.68 23.13
N SER A 481 -33.46 18.91 24.02
CA SER A 481 -34.44 20.00 23.88
C SER A 481 -33.83 21.41 23.98
N LYS A 482 -32.71 21.58 24.68
CA LYS A 482 -32.08 22.89 24.94
C LYS A 482 -30.66 22.99 24.45
N LYS A 483 -29.93 21.87 24.47
CA LYS A 483 -28.51 21.83 24.14
C LYS A 483 -28.23 20.82 23.03
N ALA A 484 -27.23 21.10 22.23
CA ALA A 484 -26.63 20.16 21.28
C ALA A 484 -25.11 20.09 21.51
N LEU A 485 -24.56 18.91 21.35
CA LEU A 485 -23.11 18.65 21.30
C LEU A 485 -22.79 17.96 19.98
N ILE A 486 -22.01 18.60 19.15
CA ILE A 486 -21.54 18.05 17.86
C ILE A 486 -20.02 17.96 17.92
N SER A 487 -19.46 16.82 17.54
CA SER A 487 -18.01 16.56 17.55
C SER A 487 -17.59 15.89 16.25
N ASN A 488 -16.64 16.48 15.55
CA ASN A 488 -16.05 15.85 14.35
C ASN A 488 -15.18 14.64 14.68
N ASP A 489 -14.62 14.59 15.89
CA ASP A 489 -13.73 13.50 16.34
C ASP A 489 -14.49 12.37 17.05
N GLY A 490 -15.83 12.41 17.01
CA GLY A 490 -16.69 11.51 17.77
C GLY A 490 -16.87 11.94 19.23
N ILE A 491 -17.91 11.42 19.88
CA ILE A 491 -18.22 11.66 21.28
C ILE A 491 -17.79 10.46 22.10
N ASN A 492 -17.03 10.68 23.18
CA ASN A 492 -16.60 9.62 24.08
C ASN A 492 -17.79 9.00 24.83
N LEU A 493 -18.12 7.75 24.49
CA LEU A 493 -19.27 7.04 25.04
C LEU A 493 -19.15 6.75 26.56
N GLU A 494 -17.94 6.82 27.13
CA GLU A 494 -17.72 6.64 28.59
C GLU A 494 -18.03 7.91 29.39
N GLN A 495 -17.88 9.09 28.78
CA GLN A 495 -17.97 10.38 29.45
C GLN A 495 -19.02 11.31 28.81
N TRP A 496 -19.86 10.80 27.91
CA TRP A 496 -20.77 11.58 27.10
C TRP A 496 -21.70 12.49 27.90
N GLN A 497 -22.18 12.08 29.11
CA GLN A 497 -23.03 12.87 29.96
C GLN A 497 -22.32 14.13 30.47
N GLN A 498 -21.07 13.96 30.91
CA GLN A 498 -20.23 15.07 31.37
C GLN A 498 -19.91 16.01 30.21
N ASP A 499 -19.49 15.47 29.06
CA ASP A 499 -19.17 16.25 27.86
C ASP A 499 -20.43 17.03 27.38
N TYR A 500 -21.59 16.39 27.35
CA TYR A 500 -22.85 17.04 26.96
C TYR A 500 -23.26 18.17 27.91
N GLN A 501 -23.04 18.01 29.22
CA GLN A 501 -23.33 19.06 30.22
C GLN A 501 -22.36 20.23 30.11
N GLN A 502 -21.05 19.96 29.96
CA GLN A 502 -20.00 20.98 29.99
C GLN A 502 -19.82 21.69 28.64
N HIS A 503 -19.88 20.96 27.53
CA HIS A 503 -19.59 21.46 26.20
C HIS A 503 -20.81 21.59 25.29
N GLY A 504 -21.96 21.09 25.70
CA GLY A 504 -23.21 21.26 24.96
C GLY A 504 -23.63 22.73 24.93
N ILE A 505 -23.90 23.25 23.74
CA ILE A 505 -24.29 24.63 23.48
C ILE A 505 -25.80 24.75 23.22
N GLU A 506 -26.38 25.93 23.47
CA GLU A 506 -27.74 26.23 23.03
C GLU A 506 -27.80 26.25 21.50
N TRP A 507 -28.84 25.65 20.95
CA TRP A 507 -28.98 25.46 19.53
C TRP A 507 -30.34 25.95 19.00
N ASP A 508 -30.33 26.34 17.75
CA ASP A 508 -31.48 26.45 16.85
C ASP A 508 -31.19 25.60 15.60
N TYR A 509 -32.14 25.46 14.70
CA TYR A 509 -31.99 24.62 13.52
C TYR A 509 -30.87 25.10 12.59
N ASP A 510 -30.73 26.40 12.41
CA ASP A 510 -29.69 26.97 11.52
C ASP A 510 -28.30 26.65 12.06
N LYS A 511 -28.06 26.91 13.35
CA LYS A 511 -26.77 26.57 14.00
C LYS A 511 -26.48 25.07 13.99
N LEU A 512 -27.49 24.24 14.20
CA LEU A 512 -27.35 22.80 14.16
C LEU A 512 -26.91 22.35 12.76
N PHE A 513 -27.58 22.84 11.73
CA PHE A 513 -27.23 22.48 10.35
C PHE A 513 -25.88 23.00 9.90
N ASP A 514 -25.48 24.19 10.34
CA ASP A 514 -24.13 24.72 10.10
C ASP A 514 -23.04 23.82 10.73
N GLN A 515 -23.26 23.34 11.96
CA GLN A 515 -22.33 22.43 12.61
C GLN A 515 -22.28 21.06 11.92
N LEU A 516 -23.42 20.52 11.49
CA LEU A 516 -23.48 19.25 10.76
C LEU A 516 -22.75 19.33 9.41
N ALA A 517 -22.74 20.49 8.76
CA ALA A 517 -22.01 20.72 7.50
C ALA A 517 -20.48 20.66 7.66
N LEU A 518 -19.96 20.82 8.89
CA LEU A 518 -18.53 20.75 9.20
C LEU A 518 -18.05 19.32 9.52
N LEU A 519 -18.97 18.36 9.64
CA LEU A 519 -18.60 16.97 9.92
C LEU A 519 -17.93 16.32 8.70
N SER A 520 -16.82 15.65 8.92
CA SER A 520 -16.07 14.93 7.89
C SER A 520 -16.49 13.45 7.79
N CYS A 521 -17.77 13.14 8.02
CA CYS A 521 -18.32 11.79 7.84
C CYS A 521 -18.69 11.55 6.39
N ASP A 522 -18.45 10.31 5.91
CA ASP A 522 -18.87 9.90 4.56
C ASP A 522 -20.39 9.75 4.46
N GLU A 523 -21.01 9.29 5.57
CA GLU A 523 -22.46 9.15 5.71
C GLU A 523 -22.89 9.61 7.12
N ILE A 524 -24.05 10.23 7.21
CA ILE A 524 -24.65 10.60 8.50
C ILE A 524 -26.03 9.96 8.60
N VAL A 525 -26.30 9.36 9.77
CA VAL A 525 -27.58 8.77 10.12
C VAL A 525 -28.15 9.50 11.34
N ALA A 526 -29.22 10.25 11.16
CA ALA A 526 -29.97 10.84 12.27
C ALA A 526 -30.90 9.78 12.88
N LEU A 527 -30.72 9.52 14.17
CA LEU A 527 -31.58 8.64 14.94
C LEU A 527 -32.52 9.51 15.79
N ASP A 528 -33.77 9.67 15.35
CA ASP A 528 -34.80 10.43 16.08
C ASP A 528 -35.58 9.52 17.04
N ILE A 529 -35.26 9.65 18.31
CA ILE A 529 -35.94 9.00 19.43
C ILE A 529 -36.63 10.06 20.35
N SER A 530 -36.80 11.25 19.81
CA SER A 530 -37.51 12.34 20.51
C SER A 530 -39.04 12.19 20.39
N ALA A 531 -39.78 12.94 21.20
CA ALA A 531 -41.21 13.14 21.05
C ALA A 531 -41.56 14.49 20.38
N SER A 532 -40.60 15.13 19.71
CA SER A 532 -40.73 16.48 19.15
C SER A 532 -41.42 16.48 17.79
N ALA A 533 -42.56 17.12 17.67
CA ALA A 533 -43.23 17.40 16.40
C ALA A 533 -42.42 18.39 15.53
N ALA A 534 -41.80 19.40 16.16
CA ALA A 534 -41.00 20.39 15.46
C ALA A 534 -39.78 19.76 14.77
N LEU A 535 -39.17 18.73 15.37
CA LEU A 535 -38.03 18.00 14.79
C LEU A 535 -38.43 17.18 13.55
N THR A 536 -39.63 16.56 13.57
CA THR A 536 -40.09 15.78 12.38
C THR A 536 -40.34 16.68 11.17
N LEU A 537 -40.70 17.96 11.38
CA LEU A 537 -40.83 18.93 10.30
C LEU A 537 -39.48 19.29 9.65
N GLN A 538 -38.37 18.97 10.27
CA GLN A 538 -37.02 19.18 9.72
C GLN A 538 -36.47 17.97 8.89
N TYR A 539 -37.20 16.89 8.77
CA TYR A 539 -36.76 15.74 7.96
C TYR A 539 -36.51 16.11 6.50
N PRO A 540 -37.32 16.96 5.83
CA PRO A 540 -36.97 17.43 4.48
C PRO A 540 -35.61 18.08 4.40
N GLU A 541 -35.21 18.84 5.41
CA GLU A 541 -33.95 19.55 5.47
C GLU A 541 -32.78 18.60 5.78
N LEU A 542 -32.98 17.59 6.62
CA LEU A 542 -32.01 16.50 6.82
C LEU A 542 -31.74 15.74 5.49
N PHE A 543 -32.83 15.40 4.77
CA PHE A 543 -32.69 14.74 3.46
C PHE A 543 -32.01 15.64 2.41
N ALA A 544 -32.29 16.95 2.44
CA ALA A 544 -31.64 17.92 1.57
C ALA A 544 -30.12 17.95 1.74
N ARG A 545 -29.63 17.65 2.95
CA ARG A 545 -28.20 17.56 3.30
C ARG A 545 -27.60 16.16 3.17
N GLY A 546 -28.34 15.20 2.63
CA GLY A 546 -27.85 13.83 2.46
C GLY A 546 -27.85 12.97 3.73
N ILE A 547 -28.61 13.36 4.76
CA ILE A 547 -28.67 12.67 6.05
C ILE A 547 -29.79 11.64 6.02
N HIS A 548 -29.47 10.40 6.33
CA HIS A 548 -30.43 9.32 6.51
C HIS A 548 -31.18 9.48 7.85
N VAL A 549 -32.40 8.98 7.93
CA VAL A 549 -33.19 9.04 9.17
C VAL A 549 -33.64 7.64 9.61
N VAL A 550 -33.44 7.34 10.89
CA VAL A 550 -34.05 6.21 11.60
C VAL A 550 -34.89 6.82 12.73
N SER A 551 -36.18 6.56 12.74
CA SER A 551 -37.06 7.22 13.75
C SER A 551 -37.84 6.21 14.58
N ALA A 552 -37.78 6.37 15.91
CA ALA A 552 -38.77 5.89 16.84
C ALA A 552 -39.89 6.92 17.05
N ASN A 553 -39.64 8.17 16.68
CA ASN A 553 -40.67 9.23 16.67
C ASN A 553 -41.72 8.88 15.61
N LYS A 554 -42.99 8.81 16.05
CA LYS A 554 -44.11 8.36 15.23
C LYS A 554 -44.74 9.47 14.40
N LEU A 555 -44.49 10.74 14.78
CA LEU A 555 -45.25 11.90 14.27
C LEU A 555 -45.05 12.14 12.77
N ALA A 556 -43.87 11.89 12.22
CA ALA A 556 -43.63 12.02 10.78
C ALA A 556 -44.42 10.98 9.96
N GLY A 557 -44.54 9.74 10.47
CA GLY A 557 -45.23 8.65 9.82
C GLY A 557 -46.77 8.69 9.98
N SER A 558 -47.27 9.30 11.04
CA SER A 558 -48.70 9.44 11.38
C SER A 558 -49.30 10.81 11.05
N GLY A 559 -48.46 11.71 10.51
CA GLY A 559 -48.87 13.08 10.16
C GLY A 559 -49.70 13.18 8.87
N PRO A 560 -49.94 14.40 8.34
CA PRO A 560 -50.70 14.60 7.12
C PRO A 560 -50.13 13.83 5.92
N LEU A 561 -50.99 13.16 5.17
CA LEU A 561 -50.60 12.35 4.00
C LEU A 561 -49.76 13.12 2.95
N PRO A 562 -50.06 14.42 2.66
CA PRO A 562 -49.19 15.18 1.75
C PRO A 562 -47.75 15.28 2.22
N PHE A 563 -47.51 15.53 3.51
CA PHE A 563 -46.16 15.59 4.09
C PHE A 563 -45.44 14.24 4.00
N TYR A 564 -46.12 13.16 4.34
CA TYR A 564 -45.56 11.82 4.19
C TYR A 564 -45.15 11.50 2.72
N ARG A 565 -46.02 11.89 1.75
CA ARG A 565 -45.72 11.70 0.32
C ARG A 565 -44.52 12.53 -0.13
N GLU A 566 -44.41 13.76 0.36
CA GLU A 566 -43.25 14.62 0.09
C GLU A 566 -41.96 13.98 0.60
N LEU A 567 -41.92 13.49 1.85
CA LEU A 567 -40.76 12.78 2.39
C LEU A 567 -40.37 11.59 1.54
N LYS A 568 -41.34 10.76 1.10
CA LYS A 568 -41.08 9.60 0.23
C LYS A 568 -40.52 10.01 -1.12
N LEU A 569 -40.97 11.09 -1.71
CA LEU A 569 -40.48 11.62 -2.97
C LEU A 569 -39.01 12.09 -2.85
N GLN A 570 -38.69 12.82 -1.80
CA GLN A 570 -37.33 13.28 -1.56
C GLN A 570 -36.33 12.12 -1.37
N LEU A 571 -36.76 11.07 -0.64
CA LEU A 571 -35.94 9.86 -0.44
C LEU A 571 -35.60 9.14 -1.75
N SER A 572 -36.61 8.94 -2.62
CA SER A 572 -36.40 8.24 -3.90
C SER A 572 -35.46 8.99 -4.83
N ASN A 573 -35.54 10.31 -4.88
CA ASN A 573 -34.72 11.17 -5.71
C ASN A 573 -33.25 11.25 -5.25
N ARG A 574 -32.96 11.03 -3.97
CA ARG A 574 -31.63 11.22 -3.36
C ARG A 574 -30.93 9.93 -2.94
N ARG A 575 -31.56 8.78 -3.13
CA ARG A 575 -31.08 7.46 -2.65
C ARG A 575 -30.83 7.40 -1.14
N LEU A 576 -31.64 8.17 -0.37
CA LEU A 576 -31.63 8.16 1.07
C LEU A 576 -32.68 7.18 1.60
N PHE A 577 -32.58 6.84 2.87
CA PHE A 577 -33.59 6.04 3.54
C PHE A 577 -34.13 6.72 4.79
N TRP A 578 -35.40 6.44 5.04
CA TRP A 578 -36.06 6.69 6.31
C TRP A 578 -36.61 5.36 6.82
N ARG A 579 -36.14 4.95 7.99
CA ARG A 579 -36.59 3.75 8.70
C ARG A 579 -37.45 4.17 9.89
N TYR A 580 -38.71 3.75 9.92
CA TYR A 580 -39.72 4.18 10.92
C TYR A 580 -40.54 3.00 11.44
N ASN A 581 -39.92 1.83 11.63
CA ASN A 581 -40.59 0.59 12.04
C ASN A 581 -41.33 0.77 13.38
N ALA A 582 -40.80 1.59 14.30
CA ALA A 582 -41.42 1.88 15.59
C ALA A 582 -42.75 2.66 15.50
N SER A 583 -43.10 3.24 14.34
CA SER A 583 -44.37 3.99 14.16
C SER A 583 -45.61 3.10 14.23
N CYS A 584 -45.47 1.77 14.02
CA CYS A 584 -46.58 0.83 14.11
C CYS A 584 -46.07 -0.49 14.72
N GLY A 585 -46.71 -0.90 15.84
CA GLY A 585 -46.35 -2.15 16.52
C GLY A 585 -45.03 -2.10 17.35
N ALA A 586 -44.51 -0.90 17.64
CA ALA A 586 -43.31 -0.66 18.42
C ALA A 586 -42.08 -1.49 17.90
N GLY A 587 -41.63 -2.49 18.62
CA GLY A 587 -40.53 -3.34 18.24
C GLY A 587 -40.84 -4.49 17.25
N LEU A 588 -42.09 -4.64 16.83
CA LEU A 588 -42.51 -5.67 15.90
C LEU A 588 -42.07 -5.33 14.44
N PRO A 589 -41.61 -6.29 13.64
CA PRO A 589 -41.10 -6.04 12.28
C PRO A 589 -42.20 -5.86 11.22
N ILE A 590 -43.29 -5.19 11.56
CA ILE A 590 -44.47 -5.05 10.67
C ILE A 590 -44.12 -4.33 9.37
N GLN A 591 -43.43 -3.20 9.45
CA GLN A 591 -43.03 -2.43 8.28
C GLN A 591 -42.03 -3.22 7.37
N HIS A 592 -41.19 -4.04 7.94
CA HIS A 592 -40.27 -4.89 7.18
C HIS A 592 -41.06 -5.94 6.40
N ALA A 593 -41.96 -6.67 7.05
CA ALA A 593 -42.79 -7.69 6.40
C ALA A 593 -43.64 -7.10 5.25
N LEU A 594 -44.27 -5.95 5.47
CA LEU A 594 -45.04 -5.26 4.44
C LEU A 594 -44.19 -4.81 3.25
N ASN A 595 -42.97 -4.31 3.52
CA ASN A 595 -42.06 -3.89 2.45
C ASN A 595 -41.53 -5.11 1.66
N ASP A 596 -41.22 -6.22 2.31
CA ASP A 596 -40.74 -7.43 1.66
C ASP A 596 -41.82 -8.01 0.72
N LEU A 597 -43.08 -8.06 1.17
CA LEU A 597 -44.21 -8.47 0.34
C LEU A 597 -44.40 -7.57 -0.90
N ARG A 598 -44.35 -6.23 -0.70
CA ARG A 598 -44.44 -5.28 -1.82
C ARG A 598 -43.27 -5.40 -2.80
N ASN A 599 -42.07 -5.56 -2.28
CA ASN A 599 -40.86 -5.67 -3.11
C ASN A 599 -40.79 -6.98 -3.88
N SER A 600 -41.46 -8.04 -3.38
CA SER A 600 -41.62 -9.31 -4.11
C SER A 600 -42.75 -9.29 -5.17
N GLY A 601 -43.46 -8.14 -5.29
CA GLY A 601 -44.54 -7.95 -6.23
C GLY A 601 -45.91 -8.44 -5.73
N ASP A 602 -46.01 -8.74 -4.44
CA ASP A 602 -47.27 -9.18 -3.83
C ASP A 602 -48.22 -8.01 -3.54
N THR A 603 -49.54 -8.29 -3.55
CA THR A 603 -50.57 -7.30 -3.26
C THR A 603 -51.13 -7.53 -1.86
N ILE A 604 -51.01 -6.52 -0.97
CA ILE A 604 -51.51 -6.61 0.37
C ILE A 604 -53.00 -6.26 0.37
N GLU A 605 -53.85 -7.22 0.65
CA GLU A 605 -55.30 -7.03 0.71
C GLU A 605 -55.76 -6.54 2.10
N ALA A 606 -55.17 -7.05 3.17
CA ALA A 606 -55.53 -6.70 4.53
C ALA A 606 -54.35 -6.81 5.47
N VAL A 607 -54.34 -5.96 6.50
CA VAL A 607 -53.38 -5.99 7.63
C VAL A 607 -54.19 -6.00 8.92
N GLY A 608 -54.01 -7.03 9.73
CA GLY A 608 -54.72 -7.17 10.99
C GLY A 608 -53.81 -7.53 12.14
N GLY A 609 -54.06 -7.00 13.32
CA GLY A 609 -53.22 -7.30 14.50
C GLY A 609 -53.39 -6.26 15.62
N ILE A 610 -52.58 -6.44 16.68
CA ILE A 610 -52.46 -5.50 17.78
C ILE A 610 -51.28 -4.57 17.47
N PHE A 611 -51.57 -3.32 17.11
CA PHE A 611 -50.57 -2.36 16.64
C PHE A 611 -50.16 -1.31 17.69
N SER A 612 -50.89 -1.26 18.82
CA SER A 612 -50.65 -0.31 19.90
C SER A 612 -50.73 -0.99 21.26
N GLY A 613 -49.61 -1.02 21.99
CA GLY A 613 -49.57 -1.54 23.36
C GLY A 613 -50.48 -0.71 24.31
N THR A 614 -50.54 0.59 24.14
CA THR A 614 -51.42 1.48 24.92
C THR A 614 -52.88 1.13 24.73
N LEU A 615 -53.34 1.02 23.48
CA LEU A 615 -54.74 0.65 23.20
C LEU A 615 -55.05 -0.76 23.65
N CYS A 616 -54.14 -1.71 23.47
CA CYS A 616 -54.30 -3.07 23.99
C CYS A 616 -54.52 -3.06 25.51
N TRP A 617 -53.64 -2.40 26.24
CA TRP A 617 -53.74 -2.29 27.69
C TRP A 617 -55.07 -1.61 28.12
N LEU A 618 -55.45 -0.51 27.46
CA LEU A 618 -56.69 0.19 27.75
C LEU A 618 -57.91 -0.71 27.54
N PHE A 619 -58.01 -1.41 26.39
CA PHE A 619 -59.17 -2.26 26.10
C PHE A 619 -59.21 -3.54 26.90
N GLU A 620 -58.04 -4.08 27.29
CA GLU A 620 -57.94 -5.25 28.15
C GLU A 620 -58.37 -4.96 29.59
N ASN A 621 -58.14 -3.72 30.07
CA ASN A 621 -58.45 -3.31 31.44
C ASN A 621 -59.76 -2.52 31.55
N TYR A 622 -60.48 -2.28 30.43
CA TYR A 622 -61.73 -1.58 30.44
C TYR A 622 -62.89 -2.57 30.54
N ASP A 623 -63.48 -2.66 31.75
CA ASP A 623 -64.64 -3.51 32.06
C ASP A 623 -65.96 -2.72 32.22
N GLY A 624 -65.94 -1.40 32.01
CA GLY A 624 -67.10 -0.51 32.20
C GLY A 624 -67.39 -0.13 33.66
N SER A 625 -66.61 -0.61 34.63
CA SER A 625 -66.80 -0.30 36.05
C SER A 625 -66.45 1.15 36.40
N LYS A 626 -65.59 1.79 35.63
CA LYS A 626 -65.15 3.17 35.77
C LYS A 626 -65.20 3.90 34.42
N PRO A 627 -65.26 5.24 34.44
CA PRO A 627 -65.20 6.04 33.23
C PRO A 627 -63.88 5.75 32.48
N PHE A 628 -63.94 5.63 31.14
CA PHE A 628 -62.75 5.35 30.30
C PHE A 628 -61.66 6.42 30.49
N SER A 629 -62.05 7.69 30.77
CA SER A 629 -61.13 8.79 31.08
C SER A 629 -60.26 8.52 32.33
N GLU A 630 -60.78 7.88 33.36
CA GLU A 630 -60.02 7.51 34.56
C GLU A 630 -58.97 6.45 34.24
N LEU A 631 -59.32 5.48 33.37
CA LEU A 631 -58.40 4.44 32.93
C LEU A 631 -57.27 5.05 32.09
N VAL A 632 -57.56 6.02 31.23
CA VAL A 632 -56.54 6.76 30.47
C VAL A 632 -55.61 7.53 31.39
N LEU A 633 -56.12 8.20 32.43
CA LEU A 633 -55.29 8.87 33.43
C LEU A 633 -54.41 7.90 34.21
N HIS A 634 -54.94 6.73 34.52
CA HIS A 634 -54.16 5.68 35.16
C HIS A 634 -53.07 5.14 34.25
N ALA A 635 -53.37 4.85 32.99
CA ALA A 635 -52.38 4.45 32.01
C ALA A 635 -51.24 5.49 31.86
N ARG A 636 -51.62 6.79 31.88
CA ARG A 636 -50.63 7.89 31.85
C ARG A 636 -49.75 7.91 33.09
N SER A 637 -50.31 7.67 34.30
CA SER A 637 -49.52 7.60 35.53
C SER A 637 -48.56 6.44 35.58
N LEU A 638 -48.84 5.34 34.84
CA LEU A 638 -47.99 4.18 34.67
C LEU A 638 -46.95 4.34 33.56
N GLY A 639 -46.95 5.46 32.80
CA GLY A 639 -46.06 5.69 31.69
C GLY A 639 -46.36 4.82 30.46
N ILE A 640 -47.56 4.27 30.33
CA ILE A 640 -47.99 3.42 29.21
C ILE A 640 -48.48 4.23 28.03
N THR A 641 -48.86 5.50 28.24
CA THR A 641 -49.28 6.44 27.18
C THR A 641 -48.08 7.19 26.60
N GLU A 642 -48.19 7.53 25.34
CA GLU A 642 -47.20 8.37 24.63
C GLU A 642 -47.43 9.84 24.85
#